data_ee23cc4a0e5c60a22d4b670f895ea27c
#
_entry.id   ee23cc4a0e5c60a22d4b670f895ea27c
#
_cell.length_a   1.000
_cell.length_b   1.000
_cell.length_c   1.000
_cell.angle_alpha   90.00
_cell.angle_beta   90.00
_cell.angle_gamma   90.00
#
_symmetry.space_group_name_H-M   'P 1'
#
loop_
_entity.id
_entity.type
_entity.pdbx_description
1 polymer ?
#
loop_
_entity_poly.entity_id
_entity_poly.type
_entity_poly.pdbx_seq_one_letter_code
_entity_poly.pdbx_strand_id
1 'polypeptide(L)'
;MTEFEKIISVIVPFYNAESTIKKCLDSLAAQTFDADKTEILLINDGSTDGSADIVRDFAVDSVNVSVITQEHRGLSEARNCGITAARGKYIAFLDADDALSDNALKNIVDFFEENYEAVDLVTYKLVPYNNGNRKKSGFRYSENFSCVKDLGDDENVYFCPAGINIAVKNKGDENILFGVSENCDLETVNFCLDCVKDKKAFGYVADCEYRKFNNPGGVGKSLECALYFNDFVGRWEEIFSEYDPVPGYVQSVFTEDILRRLKGDFLLPYHLEGEAYRREVERIEKLLEKTEDSIILNFPEAEEMNKYFLVAMKYKGELKASFDSKIRLAHGENVLYEAEAFELVLTKFKARESTVEVCGYISSPVFDYCEKPVLLLRERSETVPLEIRECSFCYDGAKLRNNTAWGFRKVFEVGKRTSFSFAVEIADRSYPVHFSFGEWVPFSEKRSRFVLNGVSCKMSDKCIILEKADKKAEKKYKKTALKKYLRTNKKVFAVRLLNLIMPKKRIWLYNDCKGVGVDNAYLQFIHDFDVDDGVERYYVVNGSIDEIRQHFTAEQQKHLIPFRSSKHKMLYLNAEKIITAFVENENYLPFYSDIYPEYIDLFGGDVYYLQHGVLHAHVPWKYSYDRLDVTGEVVSTDYEVKNFTENYFFPEDALIKSKMPRYDRVEIDTKKAKNIILFAPSWRKYLISHNAGGGWTADKERFVMSDFFKKTQEFLNSEALAKLLEENGWTLEFKLHPIFAPYKDCFEIQNPSIGFADGRSTDEYKIFITDFSSFVYDFVYLNRAVVYFMPDLREFKAGMNDYRELDIPFENGFGELTQSQSELCLAIERVIENNGEAISPYKERSENFFFDKDRNSCDRIYNAIAE
;
A
#
# COMPACT_ATOMS: atom_id res chain seq x y z
N MET A 1 -46.73 3.64 -24.50
CA MET A 1 -46.26 3.40 -23.13
C MET A 1 -46.12 1.89 -23.03
N THR A 2 -44.92 1.42 -22.89
CA THR A 2 -44.64 0.00 -22.60
C THR A 2 -45.27 -0.33 -21.26
N GLU A 3 -46.13 -1.30 -21.21
CA GLU A 3 -46.78 -1.74 -19.98
C GLU A 3 -45.78 -2.67 -19.28
N PHE A 4 -45.10 -2.17 -18.22
CA PHE A 4 -44.09 -2.92 -17.48
C PHE A 4 -44.80 -3.93 -16.55
N GLU A 5 -44.34 -5.19 -16.57
CA GLU A 5 -44.90 -6.24 -15.70
C GLU A 5 -44.41 -6.09 -14.24
N LYS A 6 -43.27 -5.48 -14.04
CA LYS A 6 -42.61 -5.25 -12.73
C LYS A 6 -42.24 -3.78 -12.57
N ILE A 7 -42.04 -3.31 -11.36
CA ILE A 7 -41.60 -1.96 -11.10
C ILE A 7 -40.05 -1.87 -11.15
N ILE A 8 -39.34 -2.83 -10.57
CA ILE A 8 -37.87 -2.82 -10.57
C ILE A 8 -37.30 -4.22 -10.85
N SER A 9 -36.33 -4.30 -11.74
CA SER A 9 -35.48 -5.47 -11.96
C SER A 9 -34.13 -5.24 -11.33
N VAL A 10 -33.61 -6.20 -10.53
CA VAL A 10 -32.27 -6.19 -9.98
C VAL A 10 -31.41 -7.20 -10.74
N ILE A 11 -30.36 -6.75 -11.39
CA ILE A 11 -29.45 -7.59 -12.17
C ILE A 11 -28.26 -7.93 -11.31
N VAL A 12 -27.98 -9.23 -11.11
CA VAL A 12 -26.86 -9.76 -10.35
C VAL A 12 -26.04 -10.70 -11.24
N PRO A 13 -25.00 -10.21 -11.90
CA PRO A 13 -24.06 -11.06 -12.62
C PRO A 13 -23.19 -11.81 -11.62
N PHE A 14 -22.87 -13.10 -11.89
CA PHE A 14 -21.96 -13.87 -11.07
C PHE A 14 -21.13 -14.87 -11.87
N TYR A 15 -19.87 -14.99 -11.47
CA TYR A 15 -18.91 -15.96 -11.99
C TYR A 15 -17.98 -16.39 -10.84
N ASN A 16 -17.98 -17.70 -10.51
CA ASN A 16 -17.15 -18.28 -9.44
C ASN A 16 -17.24 -17.50 -8.11
N ALA A 17 -18.48 -17.24 -7.65
CA ALA A 17 -18.79 -16.41 -6.49
C ALA A 17 -19.25 -17.22 -5.25
N GLU A 18 -18.93 -18.51 -5.16
CA GLU A 18 -19.40 -19.42 -4.10
C GLU A 18 -19.22 -18.85 -2.70
N SER A 19 -18.09 -18.20 -2.44
CA SER A 19 -17.76 -17.64 -1.13
C SER A 19 -18.49 -16.35 -0.76
N THR A 20 -19.13 -15.67 -1.72
CA THR A 20 -19.66 -14.31 -1.54
C THR A 20 -21.14 -14.18 -1.85
N ILE A 21 -21.62 -14.89 -2.86
CA ILE A 21 -22.96 -14.73 -3.43
C ILE A 21 -24.09 -14.88 -2.39
N LYS A 22 -23.90 -15.74 -1.40
CA LYS A 22 -24.94 -15.93 -0.34
C LYS A 22 -25.27 -14.62 0.36
N LYS A 23 -24.27 -13.80 0.67
CA LYS A 23 -24.45 -12.50 1.34
C LYS A 23 -25.20 -11.49 0.47
N CYS A 24 -24.93 -11.50 -0.83
CA CYS A 24 -25.66 -10.72 -1.81
C CYS A 24 -27.13 -11.11 -1.82
N LEU A 25 -27.42 -12.41 -1.95
CA LEU A 25 -28.79 -12.97 -1.96
C LEU A 25 -29.53 -12.69 -0.65
N ASP A 26 -28.88 -12.85 0.50
CA ASP A 26 -29.46 -12.52 1.81
C ASP A 26 -29.87 -11.03 1.88
N SER A 27 -29.12 -10.12 1.27
CA SER A 27 -29.45 -8.69 1.22
C SER A 27 -30.65 -8.39 0.32
N LEU A 28 -30.85 -9.16 -0.73
CA LEU A 28 -32.02 -9.06 -1.61
C LEU A 28 -33.29 -9.64 -0.93
N ALA A 29 -33.16 -10.74 -0.21
CA ALA A 29 -34.24 -11.31 0.58
C ALA A 29 -34.72 -10.38 1.72
N ALA A 30 -33.80 -9.53 2.24
CA ALA A 30 -34.10 -8.57 3.30
C ALA A 30 -34.77 -7.28 2.81
N GLN A 31 -34.96 -7.10 1.49
CA GLN A 31 -35.57 -5.87 0.96
C GLN A 31 -37.00 -5.70 1.43
N THR A 32 -37.38 -4.47 1.82
CA THR A 32 -38.72 -4.11 2.30
C THR A 32 -39.65 -3.70 1.17
N PHE A 33 -39.20 -3.60 -0.05
CA PHE A 33 -40.04 -3.31 -1.22
C PHE A 33 -40.88 -4.52 -1.60
N ASP A 34 -42.01 -4.28 -2.21
CA ASP A 34 -43.00 -5.30 -2.59
C ASP A 34 -42.39 -6.36 -3.53
N ALA A 35 -42.31 -7.60 -3.06
CA ALA A 35 -41.72 -8.70 -3.81
C ALA A 35 -42.47 -8.97 -5.13
N ASP A 36 -43.81 -8.81 -5.19
CA ASP A 36 -44.58 -9.01 -6.40
C ASP A 36 -44.29 -7.98 -7.48
N LYS A 37 -43.76 -6.83 -7.10
CA LYS A 37 -43.32 -5.74 -7.98
C LYS A 37 -41.83 -5.75 -8.30
N THR A 38 -41.08 -6.67 -7.66
CA THR A 38 -39.64 -6.82 -7.86
C THR A 38 -39.36 -8.01 -8.78
N GLU A 39 -38.33 -7.91 -9.60
CA GLU A 39 -37.71 -9.00 -10.35
C GLU A 39 -36.24 -9.07 -10.00
N ILE A 40 -35.74 -10.28 -9.74
CA ILE A 40 -34.30 -10.53 -9.51
C ILE A 40 -33.80 -11.42 -10.64
N LEU A 41 -32.83 -10.91 -11.39
CA LEU A 41 -32.21 -11.59 -12.51
C LEU A 41 -30.78 -11.99 -12.11
N LEU A 42 -30.58 -13.28 -11.85
CA LEU A 42 -29.28 -13.85 -11.50
C LEU A 42 -28.64 -14.39 -12.77
N ILE A 43 -27.56 -13.74 -13.22
CA ILE A 43 -26.91 -14.06 -14.50
C ILE A 43 -25.65 -14.86 -14.23
N ASN A 44 -25.70 -16.16 -14.48
CA ASN A 44 -24.55 -17.06 -14.36
C ASN A 44 -23.68 -16.96 -15.62
N ASP A 45 -22.53 -16.37 -15.52
CA ASP A 45 -21.56 -16.22 -16.60
C ASP A 45 -20.61 -17.43 -16.71
N GLY A 46 -21.17 -18.68 -16.65
CA GLY A 46 -20.43 -19.92 -16.83
C GLY A 46 -19.62 -20.36 -15.59
N SER A 47 -20.12 -20.17 -14.39
CA SER A 47 -19.45 -20.60 -13.14
C SER A 47 -19.14 -22.09 -13.13
N THR A 48 -17.98 -22.45 -12.58
CA THR A 48 -17.47 -23.83 -12.45
C THR A 48 -17.35 -24.28 -10.98
N ASP A 49 -17.68 -23.38 -10.01
CA ASP A 49 -17.71 -23.66 -8.57
C ASP A 49 -19.15 -23.92 -8.07
N GLY A 50 -19.34 -23.95 -6.75
CA GLY A 50 -20.65 -24.15 -6.10
C GLY A 50 -21.64 -22.98 -6.23
N SER A 51 -21.30 -21.89 -6.90
CA SER A 51 -22.15 -20.69 -7.02
C SER A 51 -23.52 -21.00 -7.61
N ALA A 52 -23.55 -21.81 -8.68
CA ALA A 52 -24.80 -22.15 -9.37
C ALA A 52 -25.79 -22.95 -8.50
N ASP A 53 -25.26 -23.77 -7.59
CA ASP A 53 -26.09 -24.56 -6.66
C ASP A 53 -26.70 -23.65 -5.58
N ILE A 54 -25.90 -22.74 -5.00
CA ILE A 54 -26.39 -21.75 -4.02
C ILE A 54 -27.50 -20.88 -4.61
N VAL A 55 -27.31 -20.44 -5.86
CA VAL A 55 -28.28 -19.61 -6.58
C VAL A 55 -29.55 -20.37 -6.87
N ARG A 56 -29.47 -21.64 -7.26
CA ARG A 56 -30.62 -22.51 -7.54
C ARG A 56 -31.45 -22.73 -6.28
N ASP A 57 -30.80 -23.00 -5.15
CA ASP A 57 -31.52 -23.19 -3.87
C ASP A 57 -32.24 -21.92 -3.45
N PHE A 58 -31.66 -20.75 -3.63
CA PHE A 58 -32.30 -19.46 -3.37
C PHE A 58 -33.50 -19.21 -4.29
N ALA A 59 -33.41 -19.57 -5.57
CA ALA A 59 -34.45 -19.33 -6.56
C ALA A 59 -35.67 -20.23 -6.36
N VAL A 60 -35.50 -21.44 -5.82
CA VAL A 60 -36.64 -22.39 -5.55
C VAL A 60 -37.62 -21.82 -4.52
N ASP A 61 -37.13 -21.08 -3.54
CA ASP A 61 -37.91 -20.51 -2.44
C ASP A 61 -38.48 -19.12 -2.77
N SER A 62 -38.20 -18.56 -3.97
CA SER A 62 -38.50 -17.19 -4.32
C SER A 62 -39.30 -17.06 -5.62
N VAL A 63 -40.51 -16.47 -5.55
CA VAL A 63 -41.46 -16.37 -6.68
C VAL A 63 -40.99 -15.45 -7.83
N ASN A 64 -40.07 -14.53 -7.57
CA ASN A 64 -39.66 -13.45 -8.51
C ASN A 64 -38.18 -13.48 -8.89
N VAL A 65 -37.56 -14.65 -8.80
CA VAL A 65 -36.14 -14.85 -9.15
C VAL A 65 -36.05 -15.65 -10.43
N SER A 66 -35.30 -15.16 -11.39
CA SER A 66 -34.98 -15.86 -12.63
C SER A 66 -33.47 -16.06 -12.72
N VAL A 67 -33.03 -17.27 -13.08
CA VAL A 67 -31.63 -17.60 -13.31
C VAL A 67 -31.40 -17.78 -14.81
N ILE A 68 -30.47 -17.02 -15.36
CA ILE A 68 -30.07 -17.12 -16.76
C ILE A 68 -28.59 -17.56 -16.77
N THR A 69 -28.29 -18.62 -17.53
CA THR A 69 -26.92 -19.12 -17.66
C THR A 69 -26.45 -18.90 -19.08
N GLN A 70 -25.25 -18.36 -19.20
CA GLN A 70 -24.53 -18.20 -20.47
C GLN A 70 -23.12 -18.82 -20.38
N GLU A 71 -22.48 -19.01 -21.53
CA GLU A 71 -21.04 -19.28 -21.57
C GLU A 71 -20.29 -18.06 -21.06
N HIS A 72 -19.10 -18.27 -20.47
CA HIS A 72 -18.33 -17.17 -19.92
C HIS A 72 -17.94 -16.14 -21.00
N ARG A 73 -18.50 -14.94 -20.91
CA ARG A 73 -18.32 -13.81 -21.84
C ARG A 73 -17.89 -12.51 -21.14
N GLY A 74 -17.77 -12.56 -19.83
CA GLY A 74 -17.37 -11.43 -19.02
C GLY A 74 -18.51 -10.58 -18.47
N LEU A 75 -18.16 -9.73 -17.53
CA LEU A 75 -19.11 -8.99 -16.67
C LEU A 75 -20.05 -8.08 -17.47
N SER A 76 -19.56 -7.36 -18.48
CA SER A 76 -20.37 -6.46 -19.30
C SER A 76 -21.45 -7.21 -20.08
N GLU A 77 -21.11 -8.35 -20.70
CA GLU A 77 -22.07 -9.18 -21.41
C GLU A 77 -23.11 -9.79 -20.45
N ALA A 78 -22.70 -10.20 -19.26
CA ALA A 78 -23.64 -10.71 -18.27
C ALA A 78 -24.62 -9.60 -17.80
N ARG A 79 -24.16 -8.37 -17.61
CA ARG A 79 -25.03 -7.22 -17.33
C ARG A 79 -25.98 -6.92 -18.49
N ASN A 80 -25.50 -6.96 -19.73
CA ASN A 80 -26.29 -6.75 -20.93
C ASN A 80 -27.37 -7.82 -21.11
N CYS A 81 -27.02 -9.08 -20.83
CA CYS A 81 -28.01 -10.18 -20.81
C CYS A 81 -29.12 -9.86 -19.79
N GLY A 82 -28.78 -9.38 -18.61
CA GLY A 82 -29.76 -8.95 -17.60
C GLY A 82 -30.60 -7.76 -18.04
N ILE A 83 -30.02 -6.74 -18.66
CA ILE A 83 -30.75 -5.57 -19.18
C ILE A 83 -31.81 -5.99 -20.22
N THR A 84 -31.40 -6.88 -21.13
CA THR A 84 -32.29 -7.38 -22.20
C THR A 84 -33.44 -8.21 -21.64
N ALA A 85 -33.21 -8.93 -20.54
CA ALA A 85 -34.22 -9.77 -19.91
C ALA A 85 -35.14 -9.01 -18.92
N ALA A 86 -34.78 -7.78 -18.54
CA ALA A 86 -35.44 -7.01 -17.50
C ALA A 86 -36.85 -6.56 -17.91
N ARG A 87 -37.85 -6.85 -17.04
CA ARG A 87 -39.25 -6.49 -17.23
C ARG A 87 -39.74 -5.37 -16.30
N GLY A 88 -38.85 -4.89 -15.42
CA GLY A 88 -39.10 -3.79 -14.51
C GLY A 88 -39.06 -2.44 -15.20
N LYS A 89 -39.87 -1.47 -14.73
CA LYS A 89 -39.81 -0.07 -15.13
C LYS A 89 -38.45 0.56 -14.86
N TYR A 90 -37.75 0.08 -13.82
CA TYR A 90 -36.39 0.48 -13.43
C TYR A 90 -35.49 -0.73 -13.38
N ILE A 91 -34.20 -0.52 -13.60
CA ILE A 91 -33.16 -1.54 -13.56
C ILE A 91 -32.09 -1.10 -12.57
N ALA A 92 -31.83 -1.90 -11.53
CA ALA A 92 -30.76 -1.71 -10.58
C ALA A 92 -29.68 -2.79 -10.75
N PHE A 93 -28.44 -2.47 -10.44
CA PHE A 93 -27.30 -3.40 -10.53
C PHE A 93 -26.75 -3.71 -9.15
N LEU A 94 -26.35 -4.97 -8.95
CA LEU A 94 -25.70 -5.43 -7.72
C LEU A 94 -24.68 -6.51 -8.05
N ASP A 95 -23.41 -6.28 -7.71
CA ASP A 95 -22.37 -7.29 -7.89
C ASP A 95 -22.50 -8.42 -6.85
N ALA A 96 -22.14 -9.66 -7.23
CA ALA A 96 -22.39 -10.87 -6.44
C ALA A 96 -21.56 -10.95 -5.14
N ASP A 97 -20.59 -10.06 -4.97
CA ASP A 97 -19.77 -9.96 -3.76
C ASP A 97 -20.18 -8.78 -2.84
N ASP A 98 -21.21 -8.01 -3.22
CA ASP A 98 -21.68 -6.82 -2.52
C ASP A 98 -23.09 -6.99 -1.94
N ALA A 99 -23.64 -5.96 -1.29
CA ALA A 99 -24.97 -6.02 -0.70
C ALA A 99 -25.67 -4.66 -0.71
N LEU A 100 -26.99 -4.66 -0.72
CA LEU A 100 -27.82 -3.46 -0.55
C LEU A 100 -28.30 -3.30 0.91
N SER A 101 -28.63 -2.07 1.31
CA SER A 101 -29.38 -1.82 2.55
C SER A 101 -30.85 -2.25 2.40
N ASP A 102 -31.48 -2.60 3.50
CA ASP A 102 -32.81 -3.23 3.50
C ASP A 102 -33.94 -2.42 2.83
N ASN A 103 -33.82 -1.09 2.81
CA ASN A 103 -34.78 -0.19 2.18
C ASN A 103 -34.35 0.32 0.79
N ALA A 104 -33.31 -0.24 0.22
CA ALA A 104 -32.68 0.31 -0.98
C ALA A 104 -33.63 0.39 -2.17
N LEU A 105 -34.27 -0.74 -2.51
CA LEU A 105 -35.19 -0.81 -3.67
C LEU A 105 -36.36 0.14 -3.51
N LYS A 106 -36.92 0.23 -2.28
CA LYS A 106 -38.01 1.15 -1.99
C LYS A 106 -37.61 2.60 -2.24
N ASN A 107 -36.49 3.01 -1.67
CA ASN A 107 -36.02 4.40 -1.76
C ASN A 107 -35.62 4.80 -3.20
N ILE A 108 -35.06 3.85 -3.97
CA ILE A 108 -34.75 4.04 -5.40
C ILE A 108 -36.01 4.27 -6.19
N VAL A 109 -37.02 3.42 -6.01
CA VAL A 109 -38.31 3.51 -6.72
C VAL A 109 -39.07 4.79 -6.35
N ASP A 110 -39.21 5.09 -5.06
CA ASP A 110 -39.86 6.30 -4.57
C ASP A 110 -39.22 7.55 -5.18
N PHE A 111 -37.90 7.62 -5.20
CA PHE A 111 -37.17 8.74 -5.78
C PHE A 111 -37.42 8.88 -7.29
N PHE A 112 -37.40 7.79 -8.06
CA PHE A 112 -37.69 7.82 -9.48
C PHE A 112 -39.14 8.26 -9.76
N GLU A 113 -40.11 7.78 -8.98
CA GLU A 113 -41.51 8.16 -9.19
C GLU A 113 -41.74 9.66 -8.91
N GLU A 114 -41.05 10.22 -7.91
CA GLU A 114 -41.10 11.65 -7.60
C GLU A 114 -40.41 12.53 -8.65
N ASN A 115 -39.37 12.01 -9.30
CA ASN A 115 -38.48 12.77 -10.20
C ASN A 115 -38.45 12.17 -11.62
N TYR A 116 -39.54 11.49 -12.05
CA TYR A 116 -39.55 10.71 -13.28
C TYR A 116 -39.10 11.50 -14.52
N GLU A 117 -39.57 12.72 -14.69
CA GLU A 117 -39.22 13.53 -15.87
C GLU A 117 -37.82 14.15 -15.77
N ALA A 118 -37.24 14.24 -14.57
CA ALA A 118 -36.01 14.97 -14.35
C ALA A 118 -34.75 14.13 -14.59
N VAL A 119 -34.79 12.81 -14.28
CA VAL A 119 -33.59 11.96 -14.32
C VAL A 119 -33.87 10.62 -15.00
N ASP A 120 -32.88 10.09 -15.69
CA ASP A 120 -32.90 8.74 -16.28
C ASP A 120 -32.00 7.76 -15.49
N LEU A 121 -31.12 8.29 -14.64
CA LEU A 121 -30.23 7.54 -13.76
C LEU A 121 -30.29 8.10 -12.34
N VAL A 122 -30.29 7.19 -11.37
CA VAL A 122 -30.02 7.52 -9.97
C VAL A 122 -28.77 6.78 -9.47
N THR A 123 -28.01 7.44 -8.61
CA THR A 123 -26.92 6.80 -7.84
C THR A 123 -27.23 6.87 -6.36
N TYR A 124 -26.63 6.00 -5.60
CA TYR A 124 -26.82 5.93 -4.16
C TYR A 124 -25.51 5.69 -3.43
N LYS A 125 -25.55 5.82 -2.11
CA LYS A 125 -24.37 5.87 -1.28
C LYS A 125 -23.54 4.59 -1.36
N LEU A 126 -22.32 4.66 -1.89
CA LEU A 126 -21.36 3.57 -1.86
C LEU A 126 -20.63 3.59 -0.52
N VAL A 127 -20.74 2.51 0.24
CA VAL A 127 -20.15 2.35 1.56
C VAL A 127 -19.14 1.21 1.54
N PRO A 128 -17.83 1.51 1.57
CA PRO A 128 -16.83 0.47 1.61
C PRO A 128 -16.81 -0.23 2.98
N TYR A 129 -16.61 -1.55 2.95
CA TYR A 129 -16.36 -2.38 4.12
C TYR A 129 -14.99 -3.07 3.99
N ASN A 130 -14.17 -2.95 5.01
CA ASN A 130 -12.88 -3.63 5.06
C ASN A 130 -12.81 -4.48 6.33
N ASN A 131 -12.57 -5.77 6.19
CA ASN A 131 -12.57 -6.73 7.31
C ASN A 131 -13.83 -6.61 8.20
N GLY A 132 -15.01 -6.48 7.59
CA GLY A 132 -16.28 -6.33 8.29
C GLY A 132 -16.53 -4.96 8.92
N ASN A 133 -15.58 -4.03 8.85
CA ASN A 133 -15.72 -2.69 9.39
C ASN A 133 -16.16 -1.70 8.31
N ARG A 134 -17.21 -0.93 8.61
CA ARG A 134 -17.69 0.17 7.76
C ARG A 134 -16.63 1.25 7.66
N LYS A 135 -16.32 1.71 6.44
CA LYS A 135 -15.42 2.83 6.16
C LYS A 135 -16.22 4.06 5.74
N LYS A 136 -15.55 5.23 5.71
CA LYS A 136 -16.13 6.47 5.23
C LYS A 136 -16.35 6.35 3.71
N SER A 137 -17.51 6.76 3.24
CA SER A 137 -17.80 6.92 1.81
C SER A 137 -16.97 8.07 1.23
N GLY A 138 -16.65 8.01 -0.06
CA GLY A 138 -15.99 9.10 -0.78
C GLY A 138 -16.84 10.37 -0.85
N PHE A 139 -16.22 11.46 -1.30
CA PHE A 139 -16.86 12.80 -1.36
C PHE A 139 -18.18 12.81 -2.15
N ARG A 140 -18.29 12.02 -3.22
CA ARG A 140 -19.53 11.90 -4.03
C ARG A 140 -20.76 11.49 -3.24
N TYR A 141 -20.57 10.87 -2.09
CA TYR A 141 -21.62 10.30 -1.24
C TYR A 141 -21.67 10.99 0.12
N SER A 142 -21.19 12.24 0.20
CA SER A 142 -21.11 12.99 1.45
C SER A 142 -22.41 13.65 1.88
N GLU A 143 -23.36 13.84 0.97
CA GLU A 143 -24.64 14.46 1.27
C GLU A 143 -25.56 13.53 2.08
N ASN A 144 -26.36 14.12 2.96
CA ASN A 144 -27.25 13.41 3.87
C ASN A 144 -28.73 13.52 3.46
N PHE A 145 -29.02 14.04 2.27
CA PHE A 145 -30.36 14.16 1.72
C PHE A 145 -30.37 13.78 0.24
N SER A 146 -31.49 13.26 -0.21
CA SER A 146 -31.71 12.88 -1.60
C SER A 146 -32.04 14.10 -2.45
N CYS A 147 -31.47 14.20 -3.64
CA CYS A 147 -31.66 15.35 -4.53
C CYS A 147 -31.41 14.98 -5.99
N VAL A 148 -31.94 15.83 -6.88
CA VAL A 148 -31.56 15.86 -8.29
C VAL A 148 -30.33 16.76 -8.41
N LYS A 149 -29.30 16.31 -9.12
CA LYS A 149 -28.06 17.01 -9.43
C LYS A 149 -28.08 17.42 -10.91
N ASP A 150 -28.08 18.72 -11.18
CA ASP A 150 -27.88 19.27 -12.53
C ASP A 150 -26.37 19.31 -12.83
N LEU A 151 -25.92 18.62 -13.86
CA LEU A 151 -24.53 18.58 -14.30
C LEU A 151 -24.12 19.81 -15.12
N GLY A 152 -25.05 20.74 -15.38
CA GLY A 152 -24.74 22.06 -15.89
C GLY A 152 -24.20 23.01 -14.83
N ASP A 153 -24.37 22.71 -13.55
CA ASP A 153 -23.84 23.49 -12.44
C ASP A 153 -22.40 23.09 -12.15
N ASP A 154 -21.48 24.05 -12.11
CA ASP A 154 -20.04 23.82 -11.87
C ASP A 154 -19.74 23.07 -10.59
N GLU A 155 -20.55 23.24 -9.55
CA GLU A 155 -20.40 22.54 -8.27
C GLU A 155 -20.75 21.04 -8.37
N ASN A 156 -21.62 20.66 -9.30
CA ASN A 156 -22.12 19.29 -9.44
C ASN A 156 -21.28 18.42 -10.36
N VAL A 157 -20.41 18.99 -11.21
CA VAL A 157 -19.62 18.23 -12.19
C VAL A 157 -18.77 17.10 -11.56
N TYR A 158 -18.33 17.28 -10.33
CA TYR A 158 -17.52 16.28 -9.59
C TYR A 158 -18.35 15.12 -9.02
N PHE A 159 -19.66 15.23 -9.02
CA PHE A 159 -20.56 14.22 -8.48
C PHE A 159 -21.10 13.26 -9.54
N CYS A 160 -20.76 13.44 -10.81
CA CYS A 160 -21.20 12.57 -11.90
C CYS A 160 -20.98 11.10 -11.57
N PRO A 161 -22.02 10.23 -11.66
CA PRO A 161 -21.89 8.81 -11.40
C PRO A 161 -20.84 8.16 -12.31
N ALA A 162 -20.04 7.29 -11.74
CA ALA A 162 -18.97 6.58 -12.44
C ALA A 162 -18.77 5.14 -11.89
N GLY A 163 -19.77 4.60 -11.17
CA GLY A 163 -19.71 3.29 -10.54
C GLY A 163 -21.03 2.54 -10.66
N ILE A 164 -21.03 1.27 -10.28
CA ILE A 164 -22.17 0.35 -10.45
C ILE A 164 -23.29 0.55 -9.41
N ASN A 165 -23.09 1.37 -8.39
CA ASN A 165 -24.12 1.74 -7.40
C ASN A 165 -25.17 2.68 -8.01
N ILE A 166 -25.81 2.22 -9.06
CA ILE A 166 -26.78 2.96 -9.87
C ILE A 166 -28.04 2.15 -10.14
N ALA A 167 -29.11 2.87 -10.46
CA ALA A 167 -30.27 2.33 -11.14
C ALA A 167 -30.70 3.25 -12.27
N VAL A 168 -31.30 2.69 -13.31
CA VAL A 168 -31.67 3.40 -14.54
C VAL A 168 -33.12 3.12 -14.91
N LYS A 169 -33.73 3.99 -15.72
CA LYS A 169 -35.02 3.70 -16.37
C LYS A 169 -34.85 2.62 -17.43
N ASN A 170 -35.80 1.69 -17.48
CA ASN A 170 -35.86 0.72 -18.56
C ASN A 170 -36.59 1.36 -19.76
N LYS A 171 -35.88 1.50 -20.87
CA LYS A 171 -36.41 2.05 -22.13
C LYS A 171 -36.74 0.97 -23.16
N GLY A 172 -36.74 -0.32 -22.74
CA GLY A 172 -36.93 -1.48 -23.62
C GLY A 172 -35.84 -1.63 -24.66
N ASP A 173 -36.21 -1.68 -25.93
CA ASP A 173 -35.25 -1.85 -27.04
C ASP A 173 -34.28 -0.64 -27.20
N GLU A 174 -34.57 0.48 -26.53
CA GLU A 174 -33.74 1.69 -26.54
C GLU A 174 -32.81 1.75 -25.29
N ASN A 175 -32.67 0.66 -24.55
CA ASN A 175 -31.75 0.59 -23.41
C ASN A 175 -30.31 0.79 -23.85
N ILE A 176 -29.59 1.59 -23.08
CA ILE A 176 -28.14 1.69 -23.17
C ILE A 176 -27.54 0.38 -22.66
N LEU A 177 -26.54 -0.14 -23.38
CA LEU A 177 -25.81 -1.35 -23.00
C LEU A 177 -24.39 -1.01 -22.61
N PHE A 178 -23.82 -1.85 -21.75
CA PHE A 178 -22.39 -1.76 -21.45
C PHE A 178 -21.59 -2.09 -22.69
N GLY A 179 -20.52 -1.35 -22.95
CA GLY A 179 -19.54 -1.76 -23.94
C GLY A 179 -18.88 -3.09 -23.55
N VAL A 180 -18.48 -3.85 -24.57
CA VAL A 180 -17.82 -5.14 -24.37
C VAL A 180 -16.34 -4.97 -24.61
N SER A 181 -15.58 -4.77 -23.53
CA SER A 181 -14.12 -4.68 -23.55
C SER A 181 -13.53 -5.42 -22.34
N GLU A 182 -12.23 -5.64 -22.35
CA GLU A 182 -11.51 -6.18 -21.20
C GLU A 182 -11.44 -5.19 -20.01
N ASN A 183 -11.82 -3.93 -20.20
CA ASN A 183 -11.77 -2.87 -19.20
C ASN A 183 -13.16 -2.56 -18.62
N CYS A 184 -13.66 -3.42 -17.75
CA CYS A 184 -14.98 -3.31 -17.13
C CYS A 184 -15.24 -1.98 -16.40
N ASP A 185 -14.20 -1.34 -15.83
CA ASP A 185 -14.37 -0.07 -15.09
C ASP A 185 -14.71 1.08 -16.02
N LEU A 186 -14.00 1.20 -17.15
CA LEU A 186 -14.28 2.24 -18.15
C LEU A 186 -15.61 2.00 -18.86
N GLU A 187 -16.02 0.74 -19.05
CA GLU A 187 -17.33 0.45 -19.61
C GLU A 187 -18.48 0.86 -18.66
N THR A 188 -18.27 0.71 -17.35
CA THR A 188 -19.23 1.22 -16.36
C THR A 188 -19.28 2.74 -16.35
N VAL A 189 -18.13 3.40 -16.47
CA VAL A 189 -18.02 4.86 -16.59
C VAL A 189 -18.78 5.34 -17.83
N ASN A 190 -18.50 4.74 -18.98
CA ASN A 190 -19.14 5.11 -20.25
C ASN A 190 -20.66 4.92 -20.18
N PHE A 191 -21.12 3.79 -19.65
CA PHE A 191 -22.54 3.55 -19.43
C PHE A 191 -23.19 4.65 -18.60
N CYS A 192 -22.55 5.09 -17.51
CA CYS A 192 -23.06 6.18 -16.68
C CYS A 192 -23.13 7.50 -17.45
N LEU A 193 -22.08 7.84 -18.22
CA LEU A 193 -22.04 9.06 -19.04
C LEU A 193 -23.14 9.06 -20.10
N ASP A 194 -23.35 7.97 -20.78
CA ASP A 194 -24.43 7.81 -21.78
C ASP A 194 -25.82 7.95 -21.15
N CYS A 195 -26.03 7.40 -19.96
CA CYS A 195 -27.30 7.51 -19.25
C CYS A 195 -27.66 8.94 -18.81
N VAL A 196 -26.65 9.79 -18.54
CA VAL A 196 -26.87 11.18 -18.11
C VAL A 196 -26.84 12.18 -19.26
N LYS A 197 -26.39 11.78 -20.46
CA LYS A 197 -26.09 12.64 -21.60
C LYS A 197 -27.25 13.54 -22.02
N ASP A 198 -28.46 12.97 -22.09
CA ASP A 198 -29.66 13.67 -22.58
C ASP A 198 -30.21 14.67 -21.56
N LYS A 199 -30.37 14.22 -20.33
CA LYS A 199 -30.95 15.03 -19.24
C LYS A 199 -29.94 15.98 -18.62
N LYS A 200 -28.66 15.68 -18.72
CA LYS A 200 -27.55 16.35 -18.00
C LYS A 200 -27.83 16.47 -16.50
N ALA A 201 -28.50 15.47 -15.97
CA ALA A 201 -28.91 15.40 -14.58
C ALA A 201 -28.98 13.96 -14.12
N PHE A 202 -28.81 13.74 -12.82
CA PHE A 202 -29.00 12.45 -12.18
C PHE A 202 -29.61 12.61 -10.78
N GLY A 203 -30.20 11.55 -10.26
CA GLY A 203 -30.68 11.50 -8.88
C GLY A 203 -29.63 10.97 -7.92
N TYR A 204 -29.52 11.56 -6.73
CA TYR A 204 -28.78 11.00 -5.61
C TYR A 204 -29.72 10.56 -4.49
N VAL A 205 -29.66 9.29 -4.08
CA VAL A 205 -30.52 8.71 -3.04
C VAL A 205 -29.70 8.46 -1.77
N ALA A 206 -29.81 9.37 -0.80
CA ALA A 206 -28.97 9.38 0.40
C ALA A 206 -29.21 8.21 1.36
N ASP A 207 -30.48 7.77 1.50
CA ASP A 207 -30.92 6.72 2.42
C ASP A 207 -30.89 5.32 1.79
N CYS A 208 -30.09 5.14 0.75
CA CYS A 208 -29.82 3.88 0.10
C CYS A 208 -28.30 3.60 0.14
N GLU A 209 -27.89 2.45 0.69
CA GLU A 209 -26.49 2.06 0.76
C GLU A 209 -26.21 0.86 -0.15
N TYR A 210 -25.23 1.04 -1.04
CA TYR A 210 -24.50 -0.03 -1.71
C TYR A 210 -23.29 -0.37 -0.86
N ARG A 211 -23.30 -1.55 -0.24
CA ARG A 211 -22.26 -2.00 0.68
C ARG A 211 -21.21 -2.78 -0.09
N LYS A 212 -20.11 -2.12 -0.41
CA LYS A 212 -18.99 -2.72 -1.14
C LYS A 212 -18.05 -3.42 -0.18
N PHE A 213 -17.90 -4.73 -0.34
CA PHE A 213 -16.97 -5.51 0.49
C PHE A 213 -15.67 -5.74 -0.25
N ASN A 214 -14.56 -5.34 0.38
CA ASN A 214 -13.25 -5.73 -0.09
C ASN A 214 -13.06 -7.23 0.13
N ASN A 215 -13.45 -8.02 -0.86
CA ASN A 215 -13.24 -9.45 -0.88
C ASN A 215 -11.85 -9.76 -1.44
N PRO A 216 -11.09 -10.66 -0.83
CA PRO A 216 -9.71 -10.95 -1.21
C PRO A 216 -9.55 -11.63 -2.57
N GLY A 217 -10.61 -12.23 -3.09
CA GLY A 217 -10.66 -12.84 -4.42
C GLY A 217 -11.38 -11.98 -5.46
N GLY A 218 -11.84 -10.79 -5.07
CA GLY A 218 -12.54 -9.88 -5.98
C GLY A 218 -11.62 -9.26 -7.03
N VAL A 219 -12.19 -9.05 -8.20
CA VAL A 219 -11.57 -8.52 -9.42
C VAL A 219 -10.81 -7.18 -9.22
N GLY A 220 -11.02 -6.47 -8.10
CA GLY A 220 -10.53 -5.11 -7.89
C GLY A 220 -9.01 -4.91 -7.89
N LYS A 221 -8.19 -5.89 -7.42
CA LYS A 221 -6.71 -5.78 -7.50
C LYS A 221 -6.14 -6.44 -8.75
N SER A 222 -6.87 -7.34 -9.37
CA SER A 222 -6.52 -7.84 -10.69
C SER A 222 -6.72 -6.79 -11.77
N LEU A 223 -7.63 -5.89 -11.54
CA LEU A 223 -7.89 -4.75 -12.41
C LEU A 223 -6.68 -3.80 -12.50
N GLU A 224 -5.96 -3.57 -11.40
CA GLU A 224 -4.75 -2.73 -11.43
C GLU A 224 -3.73 -3.25 -12.44
N CYS A 225 -3.54 -4.56 -12.53
CA CYS A 225 -2.66 -5.15 -13.54
C CYS A 225 -3.29 -5.15 -14.95
N ALA A 226 -4.58 -5.42 -15.08
CA ALA A 226 -5.28 -5.36 -16.36
C ALA A 226 -5.32 -3.92 -16.92
N LEU A 227 -5.47 -2.92 -16.05
CA LEU A 227 -5.46 -1.50 -16.41
C LEU A 227 -4.13 -1.04 -17.02
N TYR A 228 -3.01 -1.72 -16.72
CA TYR A 228 -1.72 -1.46 -17.36
C TYR A 228 -1.69 -1.89 -18.83
N PHE A 229 -2.46 -2.90 -19.22
CA PHE A 229 -2.38 -3.50 -20.55
C PHE A 229 -3.44 -2.98 -21.51
N ASN A 230 -4.48 -2.34 -20.98
CA ASN A 230 -5.60 -1.86 -21.79
C ASN A 230 -5.38 -0.43 -22.27
N ASP A 231 -5.77 -0.15 -23.50
CA ASP A 231 -5.71 1.19 -24.09
C ASP A 231 -6.79 2.11 -23.50
N PHE A 232 -6.59 2.52 -22.24
CA PHE A 232 -7.48 3.47 -21.60
C PHE A 232 -7.46 4.84 -22.28
N VAL A 233 -6.33 5.23 -22.85
CA VAL A 233 -6.17 6.52 -23.55
C VAL A 233 -7.05 6.52 -24.79
N GLY A 234 -7.01 5.46 -25.60
CA GLY A 234 -7.88 5.33 -26.78
C GLY A 234 -9.35 5.40 -26.42
N ARG A 235 -9.75 4.77 -25.33
CA ARG A 235 -11.14 4.83 -24.86
C ARG A 235 -11.55 6.26 -24.46
N TRP A 236 -10.68 7.00 -23.77
CA TRP A 236 -10.96 8.40 -23.47
C TRP A 236 -10.95 9.30 -24.71
N GLU A 237 -10.11 9.01 -25.70
CA GLU A 237 -10.14 9.70 -27.00
C GLU A 237 -11.48 9.49 -27.71
N GLU A 238 -12.04 8.27 -27.70
CA GLU A 238 -13.38 7.99 -28.21
C GLU A 238 -14.44 8.81 -27.49
N ILE A 239 -14.50 8.71 -26.14
CA ILE A 239 -15.48 9.45 -25.34
C ILE A 239 -15.37 10.98 -25.60
N PHE A 240 -14.16 11.54 -25.60
CA PHE A 240 -13.97 12.97 -25.84
C PHE A 240 -14.34 13.40 -27.25
N SER A 241 -14.24 12.50 -28.24
CA SER A 241 -14.61 12.79 -29.64
C SER A 241 -16.11 13.00 -29.84
N GLU A 242 -16.94 12.52 -28.90
CA GLU A 242 -18.40 12.69 -28.95
C GLU A 242 -18.87 14.10 -28.56
N TYR A 243 -17.97 14.92 -28.05
CA TYR A 243 -18.32 16.26 -27.51
C TYR A 243 -17.46 17.38 -28.11
N ASP A 244 -18.09 18.54 -28.34
CA ASP A 244 -17.41 19.78 -28.73
C ASP A 244 -18.22 21.01 -28.24
N PRO A 245 -17.81 21.70 -27.16
CA PRO A 245 -16.71 21.34 -26.24
C PRO A 245 -17.06 20.15 -25.32
N VAL A 246 -16.04 19.55 -24.71
CA VAL A 246 -16.21 18.45 -23.72
C VAL A 246 -16.86 19.02 -22.47
N PRO A 247 -18.01 18.48 -22.00
CA PRO A 247 -18.68 18.97 -20.80
C PRO A 247 -17.85 18.80 -19.53
N GLY A 248 -18.00 19.70 -18.56
CA GLY A 248 -17.25 19.68 -17.30
C GLY A 248 -17.39 18.37 -16.51
N TYR A 249 -18.56 17.73 -16.51
CA TYR A 249 -18.74 16.44 -15.83
C TYR A 249 -17.95 15.29 -16.51
N VAL A 250 -17.82 15.29 -17.84
CA VAL A 250 -16.98 14.32 -18.57
C VAL A 250 -15.50 14.56 -18.24
N GLN A 251 -15.07 15.82 -18.27
CA GLN A 251 -13.73 16.21 -17.87
C GLN A 251 -13.40 15.80 -16.43
N SER A 252 -14.37 15.93 -15.53
CA SER A 252 -14.21 15.56 -14.11
C SER A 252 -14.02 14.05 -13.93
N VAL A 253 -14.80 13.22 -14.62
CA VAL A 253 -14.67 11.76 -14.55
C VAL A 253 -13.34 11.30 -15.16
N PHE A 254 -12.91 11.90 -16.26
CA PHE A 254 -11.59 11.69 -16.84
C PHE A 254 -10.47 12.06 -15.86
N THR A 255 -10.59 13.23 -15.20
CA THR A 255 -9.62 13.70 -14.21
C THR A 255 -9.51 12.72 -13.04
N GLU A 256 -10.63 12.17 -12.56
CA GLU A 256 -10.62 11.14 -11.52
C GLU A 256 -9.86 9.88 -11.95
N ASP A 257 -10.15 9.37 -13.14
CA ASP A 257 -9.50 8.14 -13.63
C ASP A 257 -7.99 8.34 -13.76
N ILE A 258 -7.55 9.46 -14.33
CA ILE A 258 -6.11 9.77 -14.42
C ILE A 258 -5.47 9.95 -13.04
N LEU A 259 -6.10 10.68 -12.11
CA LEU A 259 -5.57 10.87 -10.76
C LEU A 259 -5.47 9.54 -10.00
N ARG A 260 -6.44 8.64 -10.16
CA ARG A 260 -6.42 7.29 -9.60
C ARG A 260 -5.25 6.48 -10.16
N ARG A 261 -5.03 6.53 -11.49
CA ARG A 261 -3.92 5.83 -12.16
C ARG A 261 -2.57 6.42 -11.76
N LEU A 262 -2.47 7.72 -11.67
CA LEU A 262 -1.27 8.41 -11.21
C LEU A 262 -0.91 8.03 -9.77
N LYS A 263 -1.89 7.99 -8.88
CA LYS A 263 -1.71 7.55 -7.48
C LYS A 263 -1.28 6.10 -7.37
N GLY A 264 -1.78 5.22 -8.23
CA GLY A 264 -1.43 3.81 -8.29
C GLY A 264 -0.14 3.52 -9.06
N ASP A 265 0.45 4.53 -9.68
CA ASP A 265 1.63 4.43 -10.54
C ASP A 265 1.43 3.53 -11.78
N PHE A 266 0.22 3.53 -12.32
CA PHE A 266 -0.15 2.78 -13.53
C PHE A 266 -0.82 3.65 -14.61
N LEU A 267 -0.38 4.93 -14.70
CA LEU A 267 -0.90 5.84 -15.73
C LEU A 267 -0.52 5.41 -17.15
N LEU A 268 0.68 4.86 -17.33
CA LEU A 268 1.13 4.32 -18.61
C LEU A 268 1.59 2.87 -18.49
N PRO A 269 1.45 2.09 -19.56
CA PRO A 269 2.01 0.74 -19.64
C PRO A 269 3.51 0.77 -19.38
N TYR A 270 3.97 -0.02 -18.47
CA TYR A 270 5.35 -0.05 -17.98
C TYR A 270 6.39 -0.46 -19.00
N HIS A 271 5.97 -1.26 -19.99
CA HIS A 271 6.86 -1.75 -21.05
C HIS A 271 7.13 -0.70 -22.12
N LEU A 272 6.46 0.44 -22.08
CA LEU A 272 6.68 1.49 -23.06
C LEU A 272 8.00 2.22 -22.80
N GLU A 273 8.79 2.33 -23.83
CA GLU A 273 10.08 3.02 -23.83
C GLU A 273 10.24 3.89 -25.08
N GLY A 274 11.14 4.83 -25.00
CA GLY A 274 11.55 5.64 -26.15
C GLY A 274 10.40 6.37 -26.83
N GLU A 275 10.22 6.11 -28.13
CA GLU A 275 9.23 6.79 -28.96
C GLU A 275 7.78 6.37 -28.64
N ALA A 276 7.58 5.08 -28.33
CA ALA A 276 6.26 4.58 -27.94
C ALA A 276 5.76 5.24 -26.65
N TYR A 277 6.64 5.37 -25.65
CA TYR A 277 6.33 6.08 -24.40
C TYR A 277 5.95 7.53 -24.66
N ARG A 278 6.76 8.26 -25.46
CA ARG A 278 6.47 9.67 -25.79
C ARG A 278 5.13 9.83 -26.49
N ARG A 279 4.80 8.94 -27.43
CA ARG A 279 3.52 8.96 -28.14
C ARG A 279 2.32 8.84 -27.19
N GLU A 280 2.39 7.95 -26.20
CA GLU A 280 1.29 7.78 -25.22
C GLU A 280 1.19 8.99 -24.28
N VAL A 281 2.32 9.59 -23.87
CA VAL A 281 2.33 10.87 -23.16
C VAL A 281 1.65 11.96 -23.96
N GLU A 282 1.98 12.12 -25.25
CA GLU A 282 1.37 13.12 -26.13
C GLU A 282 -0.14 12.93 -26.32
N ARG A 283 -0.63 11.67 -26.31
CA ARG A 283 -2.08 11.39 -26.33
C ARG A 283 -2.77 11.89 -25.06
N ILE A 284 -2.19 11.62 -23.91
CA ILE A 284 -2.71 12.10 -22.62
C ILE A 284 -2.68 13.65 -22.57
N GLU A 285 -1.59 14.27 -23.00
CA GLU A 285 -1.48 15.73 -23.07
C GLU A 285 -2.61 16.35 -23.90
N LYS A 286 -2.95 15.77 -25.05
CA LYS A 286 -4.05 16.22 -25.91
C LYS A 286 -5.43 16.11 -25.22
N LEU A 287 -5.65 15.10 -24.41
CA LEU A 287 -6.87 14.98 -23.61
C LEU A 287 -6.89 16.04 -22.50
N LEU A 288 -5.75 16.26 -21.85
CA LEU A 288 -5.60 17.29 -20.82
C LEU A 288 -5.77 18.71 -21.41
N GLU A 289 -5.32 18.98 -22.64
CA GLU A 289 -5.54 20.25 -23.34
C GLU A 289 -7.03 20.59 -23.47
N LYS A 290 -7.90 19.56 -23.61
CA LYS A 290 -9.37 19.72 -23.65
C LYS A 290 -10.04 19.76 -22.26
N THR A 291 -9.26 19.64 -21.21
CA THR A 291 -9.73 19.64 -19.82
C THR A 291 -9.42 20.99 -19.18
N GLU A 292 -10.40 21.61 -18.53
CA GLU A 292 -10.22 22.90 -17.87
C GLU A 292 -9.32 22.79 -16.63
N ASP A 293 -8.45 23.80 -16.40
CA ASP A 293 -7.57 23.83 -15.23
C ASP A 293 -8.36 23.82 -13.93
N SER A 294 -9.50 24.52 -13.91
CA SER A 294 -10.42 24.54 -12.77
C SER A 294 -10.90 23.15 -12.38
N ILE A 295 -11.20 22.28 -13.36
CA ILE A 295 -11.63 20.90 -13.12
C ILE A 295 -10.52 20.08 -12.47
N ILE A 296 -9.29 20.22 -12.95
CA ILE A 296 -8.12 19.49 -12.39
C ILE A 296 -7.79 20.00 -10.98
N LEU A 297 -7.63 21.32 -10.84
CA LEU A 297 -7.13 21.94 -9.62
C LEU A 297 -8.13 21.89 -8.46
N ASN A 298 -9.44 21.99 -8.75
CA ASN A 298 -10.48 21.92 -7.72
C ASN A 298 -10.98 20.49 -7.47
N PHE A 299 -10.37 19.44 -8.09
CA PHE A 299 -10.83 18.06 -7.90
C PHE A 299 -10.77 17.67 -6.42
N PRO A 300 -11.92 17.23 -5.81
CA PRO A 300 -11.97 16.93 -4.39
C PRO A 300 -11.11 15.71 -4.00
N GLU A 301 -10.59 15.72 -2.76
CA GLU A 301 -9.86 14.57 -2.15
C GLU A 301 -8.62 14.07 -2.93
N ALA A 302 -8.17 14.80 -3.95
CA ALA A 302 -6.93 14.46 -4.65
C ALA A 302 -5.72 15.16 -4.01
N GLU A 303 -4.59 14.48 -4.02
CA GLU A 303 -3.32 15.06 -3.58
C GLU A 303 -2.93 16.25 -4.45
N GLU A 304 -2.62 17.39 -3.84
CA GLU A 304 -2.31 18.63 -4.57
C GLU A 304 -1.20 18.42 -5.60
N MET A 305 -0.11 17.76 -5.22
CA MET A 305 1.01 17.53 -6.13
C MET A 305 0.62 16.72 -7.37
N ASN A 306 -0.34 15.79 -7.27
CA ASN A 306 -0.83 15.06 -8.44
C ASN A 306 -1.65 15.97 -9.38
N LYS A 307 -2.41 16.93 -8.83
CA LYS A 307 -3.14 17.93 -9.64
C LYS A 307 -2.18 18.81 -10.42
N TYR A 308 -1.15 19.32 -9.75
CA TYR A 308 -0.13 20.17 -10.42
C TYR A 308 0.71 19.39 -11.41
N PHE A 309 0.95 18.12 -11.16
CA PHE A 309 1.59 17.24 -12.14
C PHE A 309 0.76 17.12 -13.42
N LEU A 310 -0.57 16.94 -13.35
CA LEU A 310 -1.43 16.90 -14.53
C LEU A 310 -1.46 18.24 -15.26
N VAL A 311 -1.48 19.36 -14.54
CA VAL A 311 -1.37 20.70 -15.13
C VAL A 311 -0.01 20.88 -15.81
N ALA A 312 1.08 20.40 -15.21
CA ALA A 312 2.39 20.41 -15.83
C ALA A 312 2.44 19.59 -17.13
N MET A 313 1.81 18.42 -17.16
CA MET A 313 1.66 17.62 -18.39
C MET A 313 0.87 18.39 -19.45
N LYS A 314 -0.27 18.97 -19.08
CA LYS A 314 -1.11 19.76 -19.98
C LYS A 314 -0.34 20.87 -20.68
N TYR A 315 0.52 21.55 -19.96
CA TYR A 315 1.35 22.65 -20.47
C TYR A 315 2.76 22.22 -20.85
N LYS A 316 3.02 20.90 -20.97
CA LYS A 316 4.30 20.32 -21.42
C LYS A 316 5.51 20.85 -20.63
N GLY A 317 5.30 21.12 -19.36
CA GLY A 317 6.32 21.70 -18.49
C GLY A 317 6.59 23.19 -18.68
N GLU A 318 5.86 23.89 -19.56
CA GLU A 318 6.04 25.33 -19.81
C GLU A 318 5.39 26.21 -18.73
N LEU A 319 5.72 25.91 -17.46
CA LEU A 319 5.25 26.67 -16.31
C LEU A 319 6.37 27.56 -15.77
N LYS A 320 5.98 28.66 -15.16
CA LYS A 320 6.92 29.63 -14.59
C LYS A 320 6.58 29.95 -13.14
N ALA A 321 7.55 29.70 -12.25
CA ALA A 321 7.47 30.15 -10.87
C ALA A 321 7.83 31.64 -10.76
N SER A 322 7.17 32.36 -9.86
CA SER A 322 7.50 33.74 -9.52
C SER A 322 7.33 33.99 -8.02
N PHE A 323 8.18 34.87 -7.49
CA PHE A 323 8.34 35.11 -6.07
C PHE A 323 8.34 36.60 -5.80
N ASP A 324 7.20 37.17 -5.41
CA ASP A 324 7.07 38.58 -5.01
C ASP A 324 6.47 38.69 -3.60
N SER A 325 5.33 39.32 -3.41
CA SER A 325 4.57 39.24 -2.15
C SER A 325 3.90 37.89 -1.96
N LYS A 326 3.77 37.13 -3.03
CA LYS A 326 3.18 35.78 -3.08
C LYS A 326 4.06 34.83 -3.89
N ILE A 327 3.88 33.56 -3.64
CA ILE A 327 4.49 32.45 -4.36
C ILE A 327 3.50 32.05 -5.45
N ARG A 328 3.91 32.06 -6.72
CA ARG A 328 3.01 31.70 -7.83
C ARG A 328 3.64 30.71 -8.79
N LEU A 329 2.77 29.89 -9.37
CA LEU A 329 3.05 29.08 -10.57
C LEU A 329 2.05 29.47 -11.63
N ALA A 330 2.51 29.79 -12.84
CA ALA A 330 1.65 30.26 -13.91
C ALA A 330 2.07 29.74 -15.29
N HIS A 331 1.11 29.65 -16.21
CA HIS A 331 1.34 29.50 -17.64
C HIS A 331 0.88 30.80 -18.34
N GLY A 332 1.81 31.54 -18.90
CA GLY A 332 1.52 32.90 -19.42
C GLY A 332 0.95 33.81 -18.34
N GLU A 333 -0.25 34.35 -18.59
CA GLU A 333 -0.98 35.22 -17.62
C GLU A 333 -1.88 34.38 -16.66
N ASN A 334 -2.09 33.11 -16.94
CA ASN A 334 -2.95 32.22 -16.13
C ASN A 334 -2.23 31.76 -14.87
N VAL A 335 -2.66 32.23 -13.70
CA VAL A 335 -2.12 31.82 -12.42
C VAL A 335 -2.78 30.51 -11.97
N LEU A 336 -1.99 29.46 -11.87
CA LEU A 336 -2.45 28.11 -11.52
C LEU A 336 -2.30 27.79 -10.03
N TYR A 337 -1.31 28.42 -9.39
CA TYR A 337 -1.07 28.31 -7.95
C TYR A 337 -0.68 29.66 -7.38
N GLU A 338 -1.20 29.98 -6.21
CA GLU A 338 -0.84 31.17 -5.44
C GLU A 338 -0.86 30.88 -3.95
N ALA A 339 0.21 31.23 -3.24
CA ALA A 339 0.32 31.08 -1.79
C ALA A 339 1.12 32.23 -1.15
N GLU A 340 0.90 32.48 0.15
CA GLU A 340 1.67 33.44 0.96
C GLU A 340 2.73 32.76 1.84
N ALA A 341 2.68 31.43 1.96
CA ALA A 341 3.57 30.63 2.78
C ALA A 341 3.82 29.27 2.13
N PHE A 342 4.93 28.63 2.47
CA PHE A 342 5.19 27.23 2.13
C PHE A 342 4.59 26.29 3.16
N GLU A 343 4.21 25.09 2.74
CA GLU A 343 3.85 24.03 3.65
C GLU A 343 5.12 23.34 4.21
N LEU A 344 5.20 23.21 5.52
CA LEU A 344 6.23 22.44 6.21
C LEU A 344 5.55 21.29 6.97
N VAL A 345 5.74 20.09 6.48
CA VAL A 345 5.20 18.87 7.08
C VAL A 345 6.22 18.35 8.09
N LEU A 346 5.86 18.32 9.37
CA LEU A 346 6.64 17.62 10.38
C LEU A 346 6.31 16.13 10.31
N THR A 347 7.31 15.28 10.13
CA THR A 347 7.12 13.82 9.97
C THR A 347 7.49 13.05 11.22
N LYS A 348 8.48 13.52 11.99
CA LYS A 348 8.95 12.89 13.21
C LYS A 348 9.26 13.95 14.27
N PHE A 349 8.86 13.67 15.50
CA PHE A 349 9.13 14.56 16.62
C PHE A 349 9.43 13.73 17.88
N LYS A 350 10.71 13.54 18.20
CA LYS A 350 11.14 12.67 19.29
C LYS A 350 11.77 13.45 20.43
N ALA A 351 11.10 13.47 21.58
CA ALA A 351 11.57 14.15 22.78
C ALA A 351 12.35 13.17 23.67
N ARG A 352 13.57 13.58 24.07
CA ARG A 352 14.43 12.95 25.08
C ARG A 352 14.70 13.96 26.20
N GLU A 353 15.24 13.52 27.34
CA GLU A 353 15.39 14.39 28.55
C GLU A 353 16.07 15.75 28.28
N SER A 354 17.05 15.79 27.38
CA SER A 354 17.81 17.01 27.09
C SER A 354 17.71 17.46 25.63
N THR A 355 17.12 16.66 24.75
CA THR A 355 17.08 16.95 23.32
C THR A 355 15.73 16.68 22.70
N VAL A 356 15.43 17.35 21.59
CA VAL A 356 14.29 17.05 20.74
C VAL A 356 14.77 16.93 19.30
N GLU A 357 14.52 15.79 18.71
CA GLU A 357 14.75 15.55 17.29
C GLU A 357 13.50 15.87 16.50
N VAL A 358 13.67 16.67 15.44
CA VAL A 358 12.59 17.09 14.54
C VAL A 358 13.01 16.75 13.12
N CYS A 359 12.18 15.96 12.44
CA CYS A 359 12.29 15.73 11.00
C CYS A 359 11.05 16.27 10.30
N GLY A 360 11.21 16.64 9.05
CA GLY A 360 10.11 17.11 8.22
C GLY A 360 10.59 17.47 6.83
N TYR A 361 9.68 17.97 6.03
CA TYR A 361 9.98 18.44 4.68
C TYR A 361 9.13 19.65 4.29
N ILE A 362 9.63 20.41 3.35
CA ILE A 362 8.88 21.43 2.63
C ILE A 362 8.53 20.90 1.24
N SER A 363 7.31 21.14 0.81
CA SER A 363 6.85 20.83 -0.55
C SER A 363 6.09 22.00 -1.14
N SER A 364 6.18 22.13 -2.46
CA SER A 364 5.40 23.12 -3.21
C SER A 364 5.46 22.77 -4.69
N PRO A 365 4.40 22.99 -5.47
CA PRO A 365 4.42 22.78 -6.92
C PRO A 365 5.40 23.71 -7.66
N VAL A 366 5.93 24.75 -7.01
CA VAL A 366 6.91 25.64 -7.62
C VAL A 366 8.33 25.10 -7.61
N PHE A 367 8.64 24.08 -6.79
CA PHE A 367 10.01 23.62 -6.61
C PHE A 367 10.60 22.93 -7.85
N ASP A 368 9.77 22.41 -8.73
CA ASP A 368 10.21 21.84 -10.01
C ASP A 368 10.57 22.92 -11.05
N TYR A 369 10.29 24.21 -10.75
CA TYR A 369 10.43 25.36 -11.65
C TYR A 369 11.31 26.48 -11.11
N CYS A 370 12.11 26.20 -10.10
CA CYS A 370 12.99 27.18 -9.47
C CYS A 370 14.27 26.53 -8.93
N GLU A 371 15.22 27.36 -8.49
CA GLU A 371 16.41 26.87 -7.80
C GLU A 371 16.07 26.28 -6.44
N LYS A 372 16.97 25.44 -5.92
CA LYS A 372 16.85 24.82 -4.60
C LYS A 372 16.62 25.88 -3.53
N PRO A 373 15.53 25.78 -2.74
CA PRO A 373 15.24 26.74 -1.66
C PRO A 373 16.23 26.61 -0.52
N VAL A 374 16.30 27.62 0.34
CA VAL A 374 17.03 27.56 1.62
C VAL A 374 16.00 27.50 2.75
N LEU A 375 16.01 26.41 3.53
CA LEU A 375 15.22 26.32 4.75
C LEU A 375 15.97 27.02 5.89
N LEU A 376 15.41 28.09 6.39
CA LEU A 376 15.96 28.88 7.49
C LEU A 376 15.35 28.46 8.82
N LEU A 377 16.21 28.20 9.80
CA LEU A 377 15.83 28.05 11.20
C LEU A 377 16.09 29.39 11.91
N ARG A 378 15.06 29.94 12.56
CA ARG A 378 15.14 31.14 13.37
C ARG A 378 15.03 30.77 14.86
N GLU A 379 16.13 30.91 15.58
CA GLU A 379 16.18 30.66 17.03
C GLU A 379 16.67 31.94 17.74
N ARG A 380 15.82 32.50 18.62
CA ARG A 380 16.07 33.78 19.31
C ARG A 380 16.37 34.92 18.31
N SER A 381 17.61 35.41 18.28
CA SER A 381 18.08 36.46 17.35
C SER A 381 18.90 35.92 16.18
N GLU A 382 19.12 34.61 16.14
CA GLU A 382 19.92 33.97 15.12
C GLU A 382 19.04 33.35 14.05
N THR A 383 19.51 33.42 12.80
CA THR A 383 18.91 32.75 11.67
C THR A 383 20.00 31.95 10.97
N VAL A 384 19.80 30.65 10.87
CA VAL A 384 20.80 29.75 10.26
C VAL A 384 20.11 28.89 9.18
N PRO A 385 20.78 28.65 8.06
CA PRO A 385 20.30 27.70 7.07
C PRO A 385 20.39 26.28 7.61
N LEU A 386 19.37 25.50 7.35
CA LEU A 386 19.39 24.07 7.59
C LEU A 386 19.88 23.32 6.35
N GLU A 387 20.60 22.24 6.58
CA GLU A 387 20.87 21.28 5.53
C GLU A 387 19.56 20.62 5.12
N ILE A 388 19.25 20.68 3.83
CA ILE A 388 18.08 20.03 3.24
C ILE A 388 18.52 19.10 2.11
N ARG A 389 17.80 17.97 2.00
CA ARG A 389 18.01 16.95 0.97
C ARG A 389 16.72 16.72 0.21
N GLU A 390 16.85 16.44 -1.08
CA GLU A 390 15.70 16.00 -1.84
C GLU A 390 15.14 14.69 -1.30
N CYS A 391 13.83 14.59 -1.19
CA CYS A 391 13.16 13.39 -0.74
C CYS A 391 11.97 13.06 -1.65
N SER A 392 11.84 11.79 -1.99
CA SER A 392 10.73 11.30 -2.78
C SER A 392 9.59 10.81 -1.87
N PHE A 393 8.35 11.21 -2.18
CA PHE A 393 7.14 10.75 -1.50
C PHE A 393 6.30 9.84 -2.37
N CYS A 394 6.76 9.56 -3.56
CA CYS A 394 6.10 8.72 -4.52
C CYS A 394 6.87 7.43 -4.69
N TYR A 395 6.25 6.42 -5.30
CA TYR A 395 6.98 5.31 -5.84
C TYR A 395 8.11 5.84 -6.71
N ASP A 396 9.36 5.57 -6.32
CA ASP A 396 10.47 5.78 -7.21
C ASP A 396 10.24 4.93 -8.45
N GLY A 397 10.28 5.55 -9.58
CA GLY A 397 10.04 4.87 -10.82
C GLY A 397 8.72 5.21 -11.49
N ALA A 398 7.85 6.05 -10.90
CA ALA A 398 6.83 6.71 -11.70
C ALA A 398 7.53 7.56 -12.75
N LYS A 399 7.63 7.05 -13.96
CA LYS A 399 8.33 7.72 -15.07
C LYS A 399 7.80 9.14 -15.36
N LEU A 400 6.62 9.45 -14.80
CA LEU A 400 5.92 10.70 -15.03
C LEU A 400 5.95 11.67 -13.85
N ARG A 401 6.46 11.29 -12.67
CA ARG A 401 6.36 12.15 -11.49
C ARG A 401 7.58 13.02 -11.27
N ASN A 402 7.33 14.32 -11.17
CA ASN A 402 8.24 15.30 -10.59
C ASN A 402 7.55 15.88 -9.36
N ASN A 403 7.92 15.45 -8.19
CA ASN A 403 7.41 15.95 -6.93
C ASN A 403 8.61 16.29 -6.05
N THR A 404 9.28 17.37 -6.35
CA THR A 404 10.44 17.82 -5.57
C THR A 404 9.99 18.30 -4.21
N ALA A 405 10.46 17.62 -3.18
CA ALA A 405 10.32 18.02 -1.79
C ALA A 405 11.68 18.01 -1.10
N TRP A 406 11.84 18.87 -0.09
CA TRP A 406 13.13 19.08 0.56
C TRP A 406 13.02 18.73 2.05
N GLY A 407 13.57 17.58 2.42
CA GLY A 407 13.58 17.05 3.76
C GLY A 407 14.70 17.63 4.62
N PHE A 408 14.45 17.71 5.93
CA PHE A 408 15.43 18.13 6.92
C PHE A 408 15.36 17.27 8.18
N ARG A 409 16.46 17.24 8.92
CA ARG A 409 16.57 16.69 10.27
C ARG A 409 17.31 17.71 11.15
N LYS A 410 16.79 17.97 12.36
CA LYS A 410 17.45 18.84 13.34
C LYS A 410 17.26 18.32 14.76
N VAL A 411 18.35 18.25 15.50
CA VAL A 411 18.32 17.99 16.95
C VAL A 411 18.46 19.32 17.69
N PHE A 412 17.55 19.56 18.61
CA PHE A 412 17.51 20.76 19.45
C PHE A 412 17.91 20.41 20.88
N GLU A 413 18.80 21.20 21.47
CA GLU A 413 19.07 21.15 22.90
C GLU A 413 17.92 21.83 23.69
N VAL A 414 17.42 21.14 24.70
CA VAL A 414 16.33 21.66 25.54
C VAL A 414 16.93 22.42 26.73
N GLY A 415 16.95 23.75 26.64
CA GLY A 415 17.32 24.66 27.71
C GLY A 415 16.17 24.98 28.68
N LYS A 416 16.28 26.10 29.40
CA LYS A 416 15.15 26.60 30.22
C LYS A 416 13.95 26.91 29.33
N ARG A 417 14.20 27.50 28.20
CA ARG A 417 13.21 27.74 27.14
C ARG A 417 13.93 27.93 25.80
N THR A 418 13.65 27.07 24.86
CA THR A 418 14.08 27.17 23.48
C THR A 418 12.87 27.46 22.61
N SER A 419 12.95 28.49 21.77
CA SER A 419 11.86 28.81 20.83
C SER A 419 12.44 28.96 19.43
N PHE A 420 11.85 28.29 18.47
CA PHE A 420 12.32 28.35 17.09
C PHE A 420 11.14 28.37 16.10
N SER A 421 11.42 28.92 14.93
CA SER A 421 10.51 28.97 13.80
C SER A 421 11.27 28.69 12.51
N PHE A 422 10.53 28.44 11.45
CA PHE A 422 11.09 28.18 10.13
C PHE A 422 10.64 29.25 9.14
N ALA A 423 11.46 29.44 8.11
CA ALA A 423 11.11 30.23 6.95
C ALA A 423 11.81 29.61 5.73
N VAL A 424 11.27 29.84 4.54
CA VAL A 424 11.89 29.43 3.28
C VAL A 424 12.40 30.65 2.55
N GLU A 425 13.68 30.66 2.21
CA GLU A 425 14.28 31.68 1.38
C GLU A 425 14.45 31.18 -0.06
N ILE A 426 13.96 31.95 -1.00
CA ILE A 426 14.02 31.66 -2.43
C ILE A 426 13.96 32.97 -3.20
N ALA A 427 14.75 33.09 -4.26
CA ALA A 427 14.85 34.30 -5.08
C ALA A 427 15.06 35.59 -4.22
N ASP A 428 16.00 35.54 -3.25
CA ASP A 428 16.32 36.62 -2.31
C ASP A 428 15.15 37.12 -1.44
N ARG A 429 14.12 36.28 -1.27
CA ARG A 429 12.95 36.60 -0.42
C ARG A 429 12.69 35.51 0.59
N SER A 430 12.19 35.91 1.76
CA SER A 430 11.90 34.99 2.86
C SER A 430 10.40 34.88 3.07
N TYR A 431 9.86 33.65 2.98
CA TYR A 431 8.44 33.33 3.16
C TYR A 431 8.24 32.56 4.46
N PRO A 432 7.12 32.77 5.15
CA PRO A 432 6.75 31.98 6.30
C PRO A 432 6.38 30.54 5.89
N VAL A 433 6.26 29.66 6.92
CA VAL A 433 5.76 28.31 6.74
C VAL A 433 4.47 28.09 7.52
N HIS A 434 3.59 27.25 6.97
CA HIS A 434 2.47 26.63 7.69
C HIS A 434 2.83 25.21 8.06
N PHE A 435 2.47 24.79 9.28
CA PHE A 435 2.79 23.44 9.77
C PHE A 435 1.68 22.46 9.47
N SER A 436 2.08 21.32 8.92
CA SER A 436 1.28 20.08 8.83
C SER A 436 1.96 18.96 9.61
N PHE A 437 1.24 17.87 9.90
CA PHE A 437 1.71 16.84 10.82
C PHE A 437 1.59 15.46 10.22
N GLY A 438 2.69 14.72 10.18
CA GLY A 438 2.74 13.30 9.84
C GLY A 438 2.42 12.41 11.03
N GLU A 439 2.52 11.11 10.82
CA GLU A 439 2.06 10.07 11.74
C GLU A 439 2.83 10.05 13.08
N TRP A 440 4.15 10.34 13.06
CA TRP A 440 5.02 10.24 14.24
C TRP A 440 5.23 11.57 14.95
N VAL A 441 4.25 12.46 14.84
CA VAL A 441 4.31 13.78 15.46
C VAL A 441 3.21 13.89 16.52
N PRO A 442 3.55 14.17 17.80
CA PRO A 442 2.56 14.33 18.86
C PRO A 442 1.68 15.59 18.75
N PHE A 443 1.99 16.49 17.81
CA PHE A 443 1.15 17.64 17.49
C PHE A 443 0.02 17.26 16.53
N SER A 444 -1.07 17.99 16.59
CA SER A 444 -2.18 17.93 15.64
C SER A 444 -3.01 19.20 15.76
N GLU A 445 -3.97 19.46 14.87
CA GLU A 445 -4.93 20.56 14.99
C GLU A 445 -5.63 20.59 16.35
N LYS A 446 -5.87 19.43 16.96
CA LYS A 446 -6.52 19.30 18.27
C LYS A 446 -5.54 19.25 19.44
N ARG A 447 -4.23 19.19 19.18
CA ARG A 447 -3.17 19.09 20.19
C ARG A 447 -2.00 20.00 19.87
N SER A 448 -2.03 21.24 20.34
CA SER A 448 -0.93 22.19 20.20
C SER A 448 0.10 22.12 21.35
N ARG A 449 -0.06 21.21 22.32
CA ARG A 449 0.86 21.03 23.45
C ARG A 449 0.88 19.59 23.93
N PHE A 450 2.08 19.10 24.28
CA PHE A 450 2.27 17.86 25.02
C PHE A 450 3.47 17.95 25.97
N VAL A 451 3.60 16.97 26.86
CA VAL A 451 4.74 16.81 27.78
C VAL A 451 5.15 15.36 27.76
N LEU A 452 6.39 15.10 27.35
CA LEU A 452 6.96 13.76 27.21
C LEU A 452 8.44 13.78 27.57
N ASN A 453 8.93 12.75 28.24
CA ASN A 453 10.34 12.58 28.61
C ASN A 453 11.00 13.81 29.23
N GLY A 454 10.29 14.49 30.15
CA GLY A 454 10.84 15.68 30.81
C GLY A 454 10.88 16.94 29.96
N VAL A 455 10.29 16.91 28.76
CA VAL A 455 10.18 18.08 27.87
C VAL A 455 8.72 18.48 27.69
N SER A 456 8.44 19.77 27.85
CA SER A 456 7.18 20.39 27.47
C SER A 456 7.31 21.04 26.11
N CYS A 457 6.54 20.54 25.16
CA CYS A 457 6.48 21.04 23.79
C CYS A 457 5.19 21.80 23.58
N LYS A 458 5.28 23.00 23.02
CA LYS A 458 4.12 23.84 22.67
C LYS A 458 4.32 24.40 21.27
N MET A 459 3.27 24.34 20.48
CA MET A 459 3.24 24.94 19.15
C MET A 459 2.28 26.11 19.11
N SER A 460 2.64 27.13 18.37
CA SER A 460 1.80 28.23 17.92
C SER A 460 1.88 28.31 16.41
N ASP A 461 1.05 29.11 15.77
CA ASP A 461 1.01 29.27 14.31
C ASP A 461 2.36 29.67 13.70
N LYS A 462 3.28 30.22 14.51
CA LYS A 462 4.56 30.74 14.03
C LYS A 462 5.80 30.09 14.61
N CYS A 463 5.70 29.39 15.76
CA CYS A 463 6.88 28.83 16.41
C CYS A 463 6.59 27.61 17.27
N ILE A 464 7.64 26.83 17.49
CA ILE A 464 7.67 25.70 18.44
C ILE A 464 8.48 26.13 19.65
N ILE A 465 7.97 25.86 20.84
CA ILE A 465 8.60 26.19 22.12
C ILE A 465 8.88 24.89 22.87
N LEU A 466 10.12 24.70 23.25
CA LEU A 466 10.61 23.59 24.07
C LEU A 466 11.05 24.12 25.43
N GLU A 467 10.59 23.48 26.50
CA GLU A 467 10.94 23.83 27.89
C GLU A 467 11.19 22.54 28.68
N LYS A 468 12.19 22.54 29.57
CA LYS A 468 12.32 21.45 30.57
C LYS A 468 11.07 21.36 31.40
N ALA A 469 10.52 20.18 31.55
CA ALA A 469 9.32 19.92 32.35
C ALA A 469 9.69 19.12 33.58
N ASP A 470 9.33 19.65 34.78
CA ASP A 470 9.44 18.90 36.01
C ASP A 470 8.29 17.88 36.16
N LYS A 471 8.42 16.95 37.09
CA LYS A 471 7.39 15.94 37.40
C LYS A 471 6.00 16.56 37.72
N LYS A 472 5.97 17.81 38.18
CA LYS A 472 4.72 18.53 38.52
C LYS A 472 4.02 19.00 37.25
N ALA A 473 4.78 19.53 36.28
CA ALA A 473 4.26 19.93 34.97
C ALA A 473 3.74 18.72 34.19
N GLU A 474 4.47 17.61 34.18
CA GLU A 474 4.05 16.36 33.56
C GLU A 474 2.76 15.80 34.18
N LYS A 475 2.68 15.74 35.50
CA LYS A 475 1.48 15.30 36.22
C LYS A 475 0.28 16.23 35.95
N LYS A 476 0.50 17.54 35.85
CA LYS A 476 -0.55 18.51 35.50
C LYS A 476 -1.05 18.27 34.08
N TYR A 477 -0.16 18.06 33.11
CA TYR A 477 -0.52 17.75 31.72
C TYR A 477 -1.36 16.46 31.63
N LYS A 478 -0.89 15.36 32.23
CA LYS A 478 -1.60 14.07 32.25
C LYS A 478 -3.00 14.18 32.85
N LYS A 479 -3.16 14.94 33.96
CA LYS A 479 -4.48 15.20 34.56
C LYS A 479 -5.40 16.01 33.63
N THR A 480 -4.85 17.00 32.92
CA THR A 480 -5.64 17.82 31.98
C THR A 480 -6.11 16.99 30.78
N ALA A 481 -5.24 16.15 30.23
CA ALA A 481 -5.59 15.24 29.18
C ALA A 481 -6.68 14.23 29.61
N LEU A 482 -6.57 13.66 30.82
CA LEU A 482 -7.60 12.76 31.35
C LEU A 482 -8.97 13.46 31.45
N LYS A 483 -9.03 14.70 31.95
CA LYS A 483 -10.30 15.45 32.01
C LYS A 483 -10.93 15.68 30.63
N LYS A 484 -10.11 15.94 29.61
CA LYS A 484 -10.56 16.07 28.24
C LYS A 484 -11.22 14.75 27.75
N TYR A 485 -10.50 13.63 27.88
CA TYR A 485 -10.96 12.34 27.36
C TYR A 485 -12.11 11.72 28.15
N LEU A 486 -12.26 12.03 29.43
CA LEU A 486 -13.43 11.64 30.21
C LEU A 486 -14.74 12.13 29.55
N ARG A 487 -14.68 13.27 28.87
CA ARG A 487 -15.85 13.90 28.22
C ARG A 487 -15.98 13.49 26.75
N THR A 488 -14.87 13.21 26.06
CA THR A 488 -14.84 13.02 24.59
C THR A 488 -14.69 11.57 24.16
N ASN A 489 -13.91 10.75 24.90
CA ASN A 489 -13.65 9.34 24.52
C ASN A 489 -13.32 8.48 25.75
N LYS A 490 -14.32 7.75 26.24
CA LYS A 490 -14.20 6.91 27.44
C LYS A 490 -13.17 5.77 27.29
N LYS A 491 -12.96 5.23 26.07
CA LYS A 491 -11.95 4.17 25.83
C LYS A 491 -10.54 4.73 25.97
N VAL A 492 -10.27 5.87 25.36
CA VAL A 492 -8.98 6.58 25.49
C VAL A 492 -8.76 7.01 26.95
N PHE A 493 -9.77 7.51 27.62
CA PHE A 493 -9.69 7.84 29.05
C PHE A 493 -9.26 6.64 29.91
N ALA A 494 -9.86 5.46 29.71
CA ALA A 494 -9.53 4.26 30.47
C ALA A 494 -8.06 3.84 30.28
N VAL A 495 -7.56 3.80 29.04
CA VAL A 495 -6.17 3.47 28.75
C VAL A 495 -5.21 4.47 29.39
N ARG A 496 -5.47 5.77 29.27
CA ARG A 496 -4.64 6.83 29.87
C ARG A 496 -4.65 6.78 31.40
N LEU A 497 -5.78 6.45 32.01
CA LEU A 497 -5.89 6.27 33.46
C LEU A 497 -5.07 5.08 33.95
N LEU A 498 -5.19 3.91 33.28
CA LEU A 498 -4.41 2.73 33.59
C LEU A 498 -2.91 3.01 33.43
N ASN A 499 -2.51 3.69 32.36
CA ASN A 499 -1.10 4.06 32.13
C ASN A 499 -0.56 4.98 33.26
N LEU A 500 -1.39 5.82 33.86
CA LEU A 500 -0.97 6.71 34.94
C LEU A 500 -0.70 5.98 36.27
N ILE A 501 -1.42 4.87 36.51
CA ILE A 501 -1.33 4.10 37.79
C ILE A 501 -0.39 2.89 37.67
N MET A 502 0.04 2.54 36.47
CA MET A 502 0.96 1.43 36.23
C MET A 502 2.32 1.70 36.86
N PRO A 503 2.92 0.72 37.60
CA PRO A 503 4.25 0.89 38.15
C PRO A 503 5.28 1.06 37.04
N LYS A 504 6.18 2.03 37.20
CA LYS A 504 7.27 2.24 36.25
C LYS A 504 8.31 1.14 36.44
N LYS A 505 8.50 0.35 35.40
CA LYS A 505 9.52 -0.71 35.29
C LYS A 505 10.31 -0.46 34.01
N ARG A 506 11.53 -0.95 33.96
CA ARG A 506 12.30 -1.03 32.72
C ARG A 506 11.76 -2.20 31.91
N ILE A 507 11.14 -1.93 30.78
CA ILE A 507 10.45 -2.92 29.94
C ILE A 507 11.02 -2.85 28.53
N TRP A 508 11.46 -3.99 28.02
CA TRP A 508 11.82 -4.18 26.62
C TRP A 508 10.83 -5.13 25.95
N LEU A 509 10.33 -4.76 24.77
CA LEU A 509 9.43 -5.58 23.97
C LEU A 509 10.14 -6.06 22.71
N TYR A 510 10.00 -7.34 22.41
CA TYR A 510 10.54 -7.96 21.20
C TYR A 510 9.41 -8.51 20.37
N ASN A 511 9.49 -8.39 19.02
CA ASN A 511 8.49 -8.99 18.15
C ASN A 511 9.01 -9.27 16.74
N ASP A 512 8.47 -10.33 16.15
CA ASP A 512 8.60 -10.70 14.76
C ASP A 512 7.24 -10.65 14.05
N CYS A 513 7.21 -10.87 12.71
CA CYS A 513 6.01 -10.76 11.90
C CYS A 513 5.08 -11.96 12.05
N LYS A 514 3.79 -11.75 11.77
CA LYS A 514 2.79 -12.82 11.68
C LYS A 514 3.15 -13.82 10.58
N GLY A 515 3.15 -15.11 10.91
CA GLY A 515 3.37 -16.21 9.96
C GLY A 515 4.83 -16.52 9.64
N VAL A 516 5.78 -15.71 10.10
CA VAL A 516 7.22 -16.02 9.98
C VAL A 516 7.69 -16.95 11.12
N GLY A 517 6.96 -16.95 12.24
CA GLY A 517 7.30 -17.74 13.42
C GLY A 517 8.31 -17.00 14.29
N VAL A 518 9.59 -17.37 14.21
CA VAL A 518 10.69 -16.80 14.98
C VAL A 518 11.79 -16.32 14.05
N ASP A 519 12.24 -15.08 14.23
CA ASP A 519 13.26 -14.42 13.40
C ASP A 519 14.28 -13.67 14.29
N ASN A 520 14.86 -12.61 13.82
CA ASN A 520 15.93 -11.87 14.48
C ASN A 520 15.54 -11.33 15.85
N ALA A 521 14.30 -10.86 16.05
CA ALA A 521 13.87 -10.38 17.36
C ALA A 521 13.70 -11.52 18.37
N TYR A 522 13.29 -12.70 17.95
CA TYR A 522 13.31 -13.89 18.79
C TYR A 522 14.74 -14.25 19.23
N LEU A 523 15.68 -14.24 18.28
CA LEU A 523 17.08 -14.59 18.58
C LEU A 523 17.70 -13.61 19.57
N GLN A 524 17.43 -12.33 19.41
CA GLN A 524 17.87 -11.30 20.34
C GLN A 524 17.16 -11.45 21.70
N PHE A 525 15.86 -11.76 21.72
CA PHE A 525 15.11 -11.98 22.96
C PHE A 525 15.70 -13.14 23.80
N ILE A 526 15.96 -14.29 23.20
CA ILE A 526 16.51 -15.43 23.95
C ILE A 526 17.94 -15.17 24.42
N HIS A 527 18.73 -14.41 23.69
CA HIS A 527 20.06 -13.97 24.11
C HIS A 527 19.97 -13.03 25.33
N ASP A 528 19.10 -12.01 25.24
CA ASP A 528 19.00 -10.97 26.26
C ASP A 528 18.25 -11.43 27.52
N PHE A 529 17.44 -12.51 27.41
CA PHE A 529 16.51 -12.94 28.47
C PHE A 529 17.17 -13.19 29.81
N ASP A 530 18.36 -13.79 29.80
CA ASP A 530 19.10 -14.19 31.01
C ASP A 530 20.04 -13.09 31.53
N VAL A 531 20.04 -11.89 30.91
CA VAL A 531 20.88 -10.77 31.37
C VAL A 531 20.24 -10.12 32.60
N ASP A 532 21.01 -10.08 33.70
CA ASP A 532 20.59 -9.50 35.00
C ASP A 532 20.89 -7.98 35.04
N ASP A 533 20.10 -7.19 34.35
CA ASP A 533 20.20 -5.72 34.27
C ASP A 533 18.96 -5.00 34.81
N GLY A 534 18.06 -5.72 35.45
CA GLY A 534 16.81 -5.20 35.99
C GLY A 534 15.74 -4.84 34.94
N VAL A 535 15.90 -5.28 33.70
CA VAL A 535 14.93 -5.09 32.60
C VAL A 535 14.00 -6.29 32.52
N GLU A 536 12.69 -6.01 32.52
CA GLU A 536 11.68 -7.02 32.22
C GLU A 536 11.51 -7.15 30.68
N ARG A 537 11.78 -8.31 30.14
CA ARG A 537 11.71 -8.59 28.71
C ARG A 537 10.48 -9.40 28.38
N TYR A 538 9.76 -8.98 27.34
CA TYR A 538 8.57 -9.67 26.86
C TYR A 538 8.66 -9.85 25.35
N TYR A 539 8.19 -11.03 24.88
CA TYR A 539 8.09 -11.31 23.46
C TYR A 539 6.62 -11.23 23.03
N VAL A 540 6.34 -10.36 22.06
CA VAL A 540 5.00 -10.11 21.53
C VAL A 540 4.74 -11.03 20.34
N VAL A 541 3.74 -11.89 20.48
CA VAL A 541 3.39 -12.93 19.51
C VAL A 541 2.31 -12.41 18.57
N ASN A 542 2.67 -12.25 17.31
CA ASN A 542 1.74 -11.86 16.24
C ASN A 542 1.18 -13.12 15.55
N GLY A 543 0.24 -13.80 16.21
CA GLY A 543 -0.33 -15.07 15.78
C GLY A 543 -0.76 -15.94 16.96
N SER A 544 -0.77 -17.24 16.78
CA SER A 544 -1.05 -18.21 17.87
C SER A 544 0.19 -18.42 18.73
N ILE A 545 0.05 -18.22 20.03
CA ILE A 545 1.12 -18.54 21.00
C ILE A 545 1.45 -20.03 20.97
N ASP A 546 0.45 -20.90 20.75
CA ASP A 546 0.64 -22.33 20.78
C ASP A 546 1.52 -22.84 19.63
N GLU A 547 1.49 -22.17 18.47
CA GLU A 547 2.32 -22.52 17.32
C GLU A 547 3.82 -22.30 17.56
N ILE A 548 4.18 -21.28 18.34
CA ILE A 548 5.58 -20.91 18.56
C ILE A 548 6.10 -21.29 19.95
N ARG A 549 5.21 -21.73 20.86
CA ARG A 549 5.53 -22.03 22.26
C ARG A 549 6.70 -22.99 22.42
N GLN A 550 6.85 -23.93 21.51
CA GLN A 550 7.92 -24.94 21.53
C GLN A 550 9.35 -24.35 21.39
N HIS A 551 9.46 -23.14 20.89
CA HIS A 551 10.75 -22.47 20.72
C HIS A 551 11.25 -21.81 22.01
N PHE A 552 10.43 -21.75 23.06
CA PHE A 552 10.71 -21.02 24.30
C PHE A 552 10.80 -21.98 25.48
N THR A 553 11.71 -21.70 26.40
CA THR A 553 11.80 -22.41 27.70
C THR A 553 10.54 -22.15 28.54
N ALA A 554 10.27 -22.99 29.53
CA ALA A 554 9.10 -22.82 30.41
C ALA A 554 9.09 -21.46 31.15
N GLU A 555 10.24 -20.86 31.44
CA GLU A 555 10.34 -19.55 32.04
C GLU A 555 10.03 -18.45 31.01
N GLN A 556 10.63 -18.53 29.84
CA GLN A 556 10.38 -17.57 28.73
C GLN A 556 8.91 -17.56 28.29
N GLN A 557 8.23 -18.70 28.32
CA GLN A 557 6.80 -18.80 27.99
C GLN A 557 5.89 -17.91 28.86
N LYS A 558 6.28 -17.60 30.08
CA LYS A 558 5.54 -16.69 30.96
C LYS A 558 5.61 -15.23 30.48
N HIS A 559 6.56 -14.92 29.62
CA HIS A 559 6.82 -13.60 29.04
C HIS A 559 6.25 -13.42 27.63
N LEU A 560 5.49 -14.41 27.13
CA LEU A 560 4.81 -14.31 25.84
C LEU A 560 3.54 -13.46 25.97
N ILE A 561 3.36 -12.51 25.05
CA ILE A 561 2.24 -11.57 25.06
C ILE A 561 1.51 -11.63 23.71
N PRO A 562 0.18 -11.86 23.68
CA PRO A 562 -0.57 -11.79 22.45
C PRO A 562 -0.56 -10.38 21.87
N PHE A 563 -0.32 -10.26 20.58
CA PHE A 563 -0.34 -8.97 19.85
C PHE A 563 -1.71 -8.28 19.99
N ARG A 564 -1.70 -6.95 20.11
CA ARG A 564 -2.89 -6.10 20.31
C ARG A 564 -3.74 -6.41 21.54
N SER A 565 -3.31 -7.29 22.43
CA SER A 565 -3.98 -7.53 23.71
C SER A 565 -3.94 -6.27 24.59
N SER A 566 -4.81 -6.21 25.61
CA SER A 566 -4.76 -5.11 26.59
C SER A 566 -3.42 -5.04 27.32
N LYS A 567 -2.80 -6.21 27.60
CA LYS A 567 -1.46 -6.27 28.20
C LYS A 567 -0.41 -5.69 27.26
N HIS A 568 -0.45 -6.03 25.95
CA HIS A 568 0.47 -5.45 24.95
C HIS A 568 0.36 -3.93 24.90
N LYS A 569 -0.85 -3.38 24.80
CA LYS A 569 -1.08 -1.92 24.78
C LYS A 569 -0.48 -1.22 25.98
N MET A 570 -0.66 -1.79 27.16
CA MET A 570 -0.14 -1.20 28.41
C MET A 570 1.37 -1.31 28.50
N LEU A 571 1.95 -2.45 28.13
CA LEU A 571 3.41 -2.62 28.11
C LEU A 571 4.05 -1.70 27.07
N TYR A 572 3.49 -1.58 25.88
CA TYR A 572 3.96 -0.69 24.82
C TYR A 572 4.08 0.76 25.29
N LEU A 573 3.02 1.31 25.91
CA LEU A 573 3.02 2.69 26.41
C LEU A 573 4.02 2.95 27.53
N ASN A 574 4.55 1.91 28.17
CA ASN A 574 5.52 1.98 29.24
C ASN A 574 6.88 1.34 28.88
N ALA A 575 7.03 0.87 27.65
CA ALA A 575 8.27 0.28 27.21
C ALA A 575 9.37 1.34 27.12
N GLU A 576 10.55 0.97 27.62
CA GLU A 576 11.77 1.73 27.42
C GLU A 576 12.28 1.50 25.99
N LYS A 577 12.22 0.24 25.53
CA LYS A 577 12.69 -0.14 24.19
C LYS A 577 11.74 -1.15 23.52
N ILE A 578 11.62 -1.01 22.21
CA ILE A 578 10.94 -1.96 21.33
C ILE A 578 11.96 -2.43 20.31
N ILE A 579 12.13 -3.73 20.22
CA ILE A 579 13.12 -4.41 19.37
C ILE A 579 12.33 -5.28 18.39
N THR A 580 12.35 -4.91 17.13
CA THR A 580 11.51 -5.54 16.10
C THR A 580 12.33 -5.94 14.88
N ALA A 581 11.99 -7.08 14.28
CA ALA A 581 12.53 -7.49 12.99
C ALA A 581 11.71 -6.95 11.81
N PHE A 582 10.56 -6.31 12.07
CA PHE A 582 9.66 -5.77 11.05
C PHE A 582 9.12 -4.41 11.47
N VAL A 583 9.37 -3.40 10.69
CA VAL A 583 9.12 -1.99 11.04
C VAL A 583 7.74 -1.48 10.64
N GLU A 584 6.96 -2.26 9.91
CA GLU A 584 5.59 -1.89 9.56
C GLU A 584 4.69 -1.86 10.79
N ASN A 585 3.86 -0.81 10.90
CA ASN A 585 2.98 -0.54 12.04
C ASN A 585 2.12 -1.73 12.46
N GLU A 586 1.62 -2.50 11.50
CA GLU A 586 0.81 -3.69 11.74
C GLU A 586 1.56 -4.83 12.43
N ASN A 587 2.89 -4.80 12.49
CA ASN A 587 3.69 -5.83 13.12
C ASN A 587 3.99 -5.55 14.61
N TYR A 588 4.27 -4.30 14.99
CA TYR A 588 4.68 -3.97 16.36
C TYR A 588 3.76 -3.00 17.10
N LEU A 589 3.02 -2.13 16.38
CA LEU A 589 2.13 -1.14 16.99
C LEU A 589 0.82 -1.79 17.48
N PRO A 590 0.51 -1.75 18.78
CA PRO A 590 -0.70 -2.38 19.30
C PRO A 590 -2.00 -1.61 19.02
N PHE A 591 -1.89 -0.40 18.49
CA PHE A 591 -3.00 0.48 18.15
C PHE A 591 -3.20 0.53 16.65
N TYR A 592 -4.44 0.72 16.21
CA TYR A 592 -4.70 1.04 14.81
C TYR A 592 -4.27 2.47 14.51
N SER A 593 -3.83 2.73 13.28
CA SER A 593 -3.28 4.04 12.85
C SER A 593 -4.24 5.20 13.06
N ASP A 594 -5.54 4.98 12.90
CA ASP A 594 -6.60 5.99 13.14
C ASP A 594 -6.77 6.37 14.63
N ILE A 595 -6.36 5.50 15.55
CA ILE A 595 -6.50 5.69 16.99
C ILE A 595 -5.16 6.05 17.67
N TYR A 596 -4.03 5.64 17.08
CA TYR A 596 -2.70 5.85 17.65
C TYR A 596 -2.39 7.34 17.98
N PRO A 597 -2.78 8.31 17.15
CA PRO A 597 -2.58 9.73 17.47
C PRO A 597 -3.12 10.16 18.83
N GLU A 598 -4.11 9.44 19.38
CA GLU A 598 -4.66 9.72 20.71
C GLU A 598 -3.75 9.22 21.86
N TYR A 599 -2.71 8.43 21.56
CA TYR A 599 -1.79 7.83 22.53
C TYR A 599 -0.32 8.19 22.32
N ILE A 600 0.05 8.74 21.18
CA ILE A 600 1.44 9.01 20.81
C ILE A 600 2.21 9.84 21.83
N ASP A 601 1.55 10.75 22.55
CA ASP A 601 2.13 11.55 23.62
C ASP A 601 2.35 10.78 24.94
N LEU A 602 2.04 9.48 24.98
CA LEU A 602 2.29 8.59 26.11
C LEU A 602 3.50 7.68 25.91
N PHE A 603 3.85 7.39 24.66
CA PHE A 603 4.99 6.55 24.33
C PHE A 603 6.26 7.39 24.25
N GLY A 604 7.21 7.13 25.11
CA GLY A 604 8.49 7.84 25.18
C GLY A 604 9.71 6.94 25.02
N GLY A 605 9.49 5.69 24.59
CA GLY A 605 10.56 4.71 24.39
C GLY A 605 11.25 4.84 23.03
N ASP A 606 12.26 4.01 22.86
CA ASP A 606 13.04 3.88 21.61
C ASP A 606 12.65 2.62 20.86
N VAL A 607 12.68 2.70 19.53
CA VAL A 607 12.38 1.58 18.62
C VAL A 607 13.64 1.21 17.85
N TYR A 608 14.02 -0.06 17.91
CA TYR A 608 15.17 -0.60 17.22
C TYR A 608 14.74 -1.64 16.18
N TYR A 609 15.19 -1.45 14.97
CA TYR A 609 14.90 -2.32 13.85
C TYR A 609 16.07 -3.24 13.57
N LEU A 610 15.85 -4.56 13.69
CA LEU A 610 16.89 -5.57 13.51
C LEU A 610 17.00 -6.06 12.06
N GLN A 611 16.09 -5.65 11.20
CA GLN A 611 15.83 -6.19 9.88
C GLN A 611 15.41 -7.68 9.90
N HIS A 612 14.75 -8.15 8.86
CA HIS A 612 14.44 -9.57 8.62
C HIS A 612 15.26 -10.15 7.46
N GLY A 613 16.00 -9.30 6.77
CA GLY A 613 16.93 -9.56 5.67
C GLY A 613 17.62 -8.27 5.30
N VAL A 614 18.82 -8.32 4.75
CA VAL A 614 19.48 -7.15 4.17
C VAL A 614 18.52 -6.51 3.18
N LEU A 615 18.28 -5.20 3.30
CA LEU A 615 17.33 -4.51 2.43
C LEU A 615 17.80 -4.59 0.97
N HIS A 616 16.96 -5.13 0.13
CA HIS A 616 17.26 -5.40 -1.28
C HIS A 616 16.39 -4.58 -2.24
N ALA A 617 15.13 -4.40 -1.90
CA ALA A 617 14.21 -3.54 -2.64
C ALA A 617 14.57 -2.06 -2.41
N HIS A 618 14.67 -1.27 -3.48
CA HIS A 618 14.83 0.18 -3.36
C HIS A 618 13.48 0.84 -3.05
N VAL A 619 13.27 1.19 -1.78
CA VAL A 619 11.97 1.68 -1.27
C VAL A 619 12.10 2.85 -0.28
N PRO A 620 12.82 3.94 -0.62
CA PRO A 620 13.05 5.06 0.29
C PRO A 620 11.77 5.74 0.76
N TRP A 621 10.72 5.73 -0.07
CA TRP A 621 9.40 6.24 0.35
C TRP A 621 8.77 5.48 1.51
N LYS A 622 9.20 4.25 1.77
CA LYS A 622 8.66 3.38 2.83
C LYS A 622 9.56 3.32 4.06
N TYR A 623 10.87 3.24 3.86
CA TYR A 623 11.84 2.95 4.91
C TYR A 623 12.74 4.13 5.29
N SER A 624 12.50 5.36 4.81
CA SER A 624 13.26 6.53 5.25
C SER A 624 13.13 6.81 6.75
N TYR A 625 14.23 7.21 7.38
CA TYR A 625 14.32 7.50 8.83
C TYR A 625 13.28 8.51 9.33
N ASP A 626 12.98 9.52 8.55
CA ASP A 626 12.01 10.55 8.86
C ASP A 626 10.55 10.05 8.82
N ARG A 627 10.30 8.87 8.22
CA ARG A 627 8.97 8.25 8.09
C ARG A 627 8.71 7.12 9.08
N LEU A 628 9.74 6.69 9.79
CA LEU A 628 9.69 5.60 10.75
C LEU A 628 9.85 6.13 12.17
N ASP A 629 9.17 5.52 13.15
CA ASP A 629 9.47 5.78 14.57
C ASP A 629 10.68 4.97 15.07
N VAL A 630 11.70 4.86 14.22
CA VAL A 630 12.91 4.10 14.51
C VAL A 630 13.95 5.01 15.14
N THR A 631 14.60 4.54 16.20
CA THR A 631 15.72 5.19 16.87
C THR A 631 17.05 4.68 16.33
N GLY A 632 17.15 3.37 16.09
CA GLY A 632 18.33 2.73 15.55
C GLY A 632 17.97 1.52 14.68
N GLU A 633 18.84 1.23 13.73
CA GLU A 633 18.70 0.12 12.79
C GLU A 633 20.00 -0.68 12.70
N VAL A 634 19.86 -2.01 12.73
CA VAL A 634 20.99 -2.92 12.56
C VAL A 634 21.34 -3.03 11.08
N VAL A 635 22.60 -2.80 10.76
CA VAL A 635 23.16 -2.96 9.41
C VAL A 635 24.29 -3.99 9.43
N SER A 636 24.42 -4.74 8.34
CA SER A 636 25.32 -5.89 8.22
C SER A 636 26.55 -5.64 7.35
N THR A 637 26.55 -4.52 6.62
CA THR A 637 27.52 -4.25 5.57
C THR A 637 27.85 -2.75 5.46
N ASP A 638 29.05 -2.41 4.98
CA ASP A 638 29.41 -1.01 4.66
C ASP A 638 28.53 -0.46 3.54
N TYR A 639 28.06 -1.33 2.65
CA TYR A 639 27.12 -0.95 1.61
C TYR A 639 25.81 -0.43 2.22
N GLU A 640 25.24 -1.14 3.20
CA GLU A 640 24.02 -0.70 3.88
C GLU A 640 24.24 0.63 4.61
N VAL A 641 25.37 0.82 5.30
CA VAL A 641 25.69 2.09 5.96
C VAL A 641 25.62 3.24 4.95
N LYS A 642 26.29 3.08 3.80
CA LYS A 642 26.29 4.10 2.75
C LYS A 642 24.88 4.32 2.19
N ASN A 643 24.18 3.25 1.85
CA ASN A 643 22.85 3.30 1.25
C ASN A 643 21.83 3.96 2.18
N PHE A 644 21.81 3.56 3.46
CA PHE A 644 20.89 4.14 4.45
C PHE A 644 21.18 5.62 4.72
N THR A 645 22.44 6.04 4.71
CA THR A 645 22.78 7.45 4.91
C THR A 645 22.51 8.31 3.67
N GLU A 646 22.72 7.81 2.47
CA GLU A 646 22.55 8.55 1.22
C GLU A 646 21.11 8.56 0.73
N ASN A 647 20.39 7.42 0.77
CA ASN A 647 19.10 7.25 0.16
C ASN A 647 17.92 7.19 1.14
N TYR A 648 18.15 6.79 2.41
CA TYR A 648 17.10 6.57 3.40
C TYR A 648 17.12 7.55 4.58
N PHE A 649 17.85 8.63 4.50
CA PHE A 649 17.91 9.70 5.51
C PHE A 649 18.38 9.28 6.89
N PHE A 650 18.94 8.08 7.06
CA PHE A 650 19.47 7.65 8.36
C PHE A 650 20.70 8.47 8.75
N PRO A 651 20.73 9.00 9.95
CA PRO A 651 21.99 9.50 10.49
C PRO A 651 22.89 8.30 10.84
N GLU A 652 24.22 8.45 10.63
CA GLU A 652 25.14 7.33 10.85
C GLU A 652 25.13 6.81 12.29
N ASP A 653 24.88 7.69 13.26
CA ASP A 653 24.75 7.35 14.68
C ASP A 653 23.50 6.55 15.04
N ALA A 654 22.53 6.45 14.13
CA ALA A 654 21.38 5.56 14.27
C ALA A 654 21.61 4.17 13.66
N LEU A 655 22.74 3.95 12.99
CA LEU A 655 23.06 2.66 12.37
C LEU A 655 23.94 1.81 13.31
N ILE A 656 23.43 0.68 13.74
CA ILE A 656 24.13 -0.28 14.58
C ILE A 656 24.92 -1.22 13.67
N LYS A 657 26.23 -0.96 13.55
CA LYS A 657 27.15 -1.77 12.73
C LYS A 657 27.41 -3.11 13.40
N SER A 658 26.60 -4.10 13.07
CA SER A 658 26.69 -5.46 13.58
C SER A 658 26.47 -6.45 12.43
N LYS A 659 25.60 -7.36 12.58
CA LYS A 659 24.90 -8.22 11.61
C LYS A 659 23.59 -8.57 12.24
N MET A 660 22.65 -9.09 11.47
CA MET A 660 21.41 -9.60 12.04
C MET A 660 21.69 -10.77 13.01
N PRO A 661 20.91 -10.89 14.10
CA PRO A 661 21.02 -11.97 15.10
C PRO A 661 21.11 -13.38 14.52
N ARG A 662 20.42 -13.67 13.42
CA ARG A 662 20.39 -15.01 12.80
C ARG A 662 21.75 -15.46 12.30
N TYR A 663 22.65 -14.56 11.95
CA TYR A 663 24.00 -14.93 11.50
C TYR A 663 24.88 -15.51 12.61
N ASP A 664 24.56 -15.29 13.88
CA ASP A 664 25.27 -15.93 15.01
C ASP A 664 25.06 -17.45 15.07
N ARG A 665 23.99 -17.95 14.42
CA ARG A 665 23.69 -19.38 14.32
C ARG A 665 24.22 -20.07 13.08
N VAL A 666 24.73 -19.30 12.12
CA VAL A 666 25.24 -19.83 10.86
C VAL A 666 26.69 -20.23 11.03
N GLU A 667 26.99 -21.49 10.74
CA GLU A 667 28.35 -22.02 10.71
C GLU A 667 28.84 -22.05 9.27
N ILE A 668 29.94 -21.34 9.01
CA ILE A 668 30.56 -21.35 7.69
C ILE A 668 31.45 -22.57 7.57
N ASP A 669 30.86 -23.71 7.24
CA ASP A 669 31.59 -24.96 6.97
C ASP A 669 31.42 -25.34 5.48
N THR A 670 32.50 -25.15 4.73
CA THR A 670 32.51 -25.51 3.29
C THR A 670 32.41 -27.01 3.06
N LYS A 671 32.75 -27.85 4.05
CA LYS A 671 32.69 -29.31 3.94
C LYS A 671 31.26 -29.87 4.01
N LYS A 672 30.32 -29.11 4.55
CA LYS A 672 28.91 -29.49 4.59
C LYS A 672 28.21 -29.34 3.23
N ALA A 673 28.74 -28.51 2.36
CA ALA A 673 28.15 -28.24 1.06
C ALA A 673 28.26 -29.47 0.14
N LYS A 674 27.10 -29.88 -0.34
CA LYS A 674 26.91 -30.98 -1.29
C LYS A 674 26.71 -30.45 -2.70
N ASN A 675 26.86 -31.29 -3.69
CA ASN A 675 26.56 -30.94 -5.09
C ASN A 675 25.03 -30.83 -5.31
N ILE A 676 24.42 -29.88 -4.60
CA ILE A 676 23.00 -29.61 -4.64
C ILE A 676 22.78 -28.13 -4.97
N ILE A 677 21.89 -27.89 -5.91
CA ILE A 677 21.41 -26.56 -6.29
C ILE A 677 20.10 -26.29 -5.57
N LEU A 678 19.98 -25.19 -4.88
CA LEU A 678 18.67 -24.70 -4.42
C LEU A 678 18.14 -23.68 -5.42
N PHE A 679 16.96 -23.91 -5.94
CA PHE A 679 16.20 -22.92 -6.71
C PHE A 679 15.03 -22.43 -5.84
N ALA A 680 15.13 -21.17 -5.35
CA ALA A 680 14.12 -20.58 -4.49
C ALA A 680 13.79 -19.15 -4.93
N PRO A 681 12.84 -18.98 -5.85
CA PRO A 681 12.38 -17.66 -6.29
C PRO A 681 11.49 -17.00 -5.22
N SER A 682 11.46 -15.68 -5.21
CA SER A 682 10.58 -14.87 -4.37
C SER A 682 9.11 -14.95 -4.83
N TRP A 683 8.23 -14.41 -4.01
CA TRP A 683 6.84 -14.26 -4.38
C TRP A 683 6.63 -13.11 -5.39
N ARG A 684 5.48 -13.14 -6.08
CA ARG A 684 5.07 -12.12 -7.03
C ARG A 684 3.80 -11.45 -6.53
N LYS A 685 3.89 -10.16 -6.22
CA LYS A 685 2.73 -9.43 -5.69
C LYS A 685 1.56 -9.40 -6.66
N TYR A 686 1.83 -9.31 -7.96
CA TYR A 686 0.81 -9.33 -9.00
C TYR A 686 0.08 -10.69 -9.17
N LEU A 687 0.59 -11.75 -8.52
CA LEU A 687 -0.03 -13.09 -8.52
C LEU A 687 -0.80 -13.41 -7.23
N ILE A 688 -0.95 -12.44 -6.34
CA ILE A 688 -1.58 -12.65 -5.04
C ILE A 688 -2.67 -11.62 -4.78
N SER A 689 -3.57 -11.96 -3.86
CA SER A 689 -4.64 -11.08 -3.38
C SER A 689 -4.69 -11.09 -1.86
N HIS A 690 -5.30 -10.07 -1.26
CA HIS A 690 -5.53 -10.03 0.18
C HIS A 690 -6.78 -10.84 0.55
N ASN A 691 -6.66 -11.65 1.60
CA ASN A 691 -7.80 -12.36 2.20
C ASN A 691 -8.61 -11.47 3.15
N ALA A 692 -9.90 -11.79 3.33
CA ALA A 692 -10.77 -11.15 4.31
C ALA A 692 -10.23 -11.22 5.75
N GLY A 693 -9.37 -12.18 6.07
CA GLY A 693 -8.69 -12.31 7.36
C GLY A 693 -7.38 -11.52 7.50
N GLY A 694 -7.02 -10.67 6.51
CA GLY A 694 -5.79 -9.88 6.51
C GLY A 694 -4.54 -10.68 6.08
N GLY A 695 -4.71 -11.89 5.53
CA GLY A 695 -3.62 -12.68 4.92
C GLY A 695 -3.56 -12.50 3.41
N TRP A 696 -2.47 -12.99 2.81
CA TRP A 696 -2.30 -13.06 1.37
C TRP A 696 -2.67 -14.44 0.84
N THR A 697 -3.34 -14.52 -0.30
CA THR A 697 -3.56 -15.77 -1.06
C THR A 697 -3.12 -15.58 -2.48
N ALA A 698 -2.61 -16.64 -3.08
CA ALA A 698 -2.33 -16.66 -4.51
C ALA A 698 -3.62 -16.99 -5.30
N ASP A 699 -3.65 -16.51 -6.54
CA ASP A 699 -4.67 -16.84 -7.52
C ASP A 699 -4.11 -17.93 -8.45
N LYS A 700 -4.76 -19.09 -8.48
CA LYS A 700 -4.24 -20.26 -9.21
C LYS A 700 -4.21 -20.04 -10.73
N GLU A 701 -5.27 -19.47 -11.29
CA GLU A 701 -5.37 -19.27 -12.75
C GLU A 701 -4.30 -18.30 -13.22
N ARG A 702 -4.15 -17.16 -12.53
CA ARG A 702 -3.09 -16.20 -12.82
C ARG A 702 -1.71 -16.79 -12.64
N PHE A 703 -1.53 -17.57 -11.58
CA PHE A 703 -0.24 -18.20 -11.31
C PHE A 703 0.18 -19.08 -12.47
N VAL A 704 -0.69 -20.00 -12.95
CA VAL A 704 -0.34 -20.92 -14.05
C VAL A 704 -0.29 -20.24 -15.43
N MET A 705 -0.97 -19.11 -15.59
CA MET A 705 -0.91 -18.32 -16.83
C MET A 705 0.29 -17.39 -16.92
N SER A 706 0.95 -17.10 -15.80
CA SER A 706 2.08 -16.18 -15.74
C SER A 706 3.32 -16.67 -16.46
N ASP A 707 4.11 -15.75 -16.97
CA ASP A 707 5.44 -16.02 -17.51
C ASP A 707 6.37 -16.62 -16.45
N PHE A 708 6.23 -16.18 -15.22
CA PHE A 708 6.94 -16.76 -14.08
C PHE A 708 6.73 -18.28 -13.98
N PHE A 709 5.47 -18.74 -13.96
CA PHE A 709 5.17 -20.17 -13.88
C PHE A 709 5.64 -20.92 -15.14
N LYS A 710 5.27 -20.44 -16.33
CA LYS A 710 5.55 -21.11 -17.60
C LYS A 710 7.04 -21.33 -17.82
N LYS A 711 7.84 -20.27 -17.67
CA LYS A 711 9.30 -20.35 -17.87
C LYS A 711 10.01 -21.13 -16.76
N THR A 712 9.49 -21.09 -15.53
CA THR A 712 9.96 -21.97 -14.46
C THR A 712 9.68 -23.44 -14.77
N GLN A 713 8.48 -23.77 -15.26
CA GLN A 713 8.11 -25.11 -15.69
C GLN A 713 8.98 -25.61 -16.84
N GLU A 714 9.23 -24.76 -17.84
CA GLU A 714 10.12 -25.05 -18.97
C GLU A 714 11.55 -25.36 -18.49
N PHE A 715 12.08 -24.55 -17.56
CA PHE A 715 13.41 -24.77 -17.00
C PHE A 715 13.50 -26.10 -16.26
N LEU A 716 12.56 -26.41 -15.35
CA LEU A 716 12.57 -27.64 -14.57
C LEU A 716 12.49 -28.93 -15.41
N ASN A 717 11.93 -28.85 -16.63
CA ASN A 717 11.81 -29.99 -17.56
C ASN A 717 12.78 -29.90 -18.74
N SER A 718 13.76 -29.04 -18.69
CA SER A 718 14.72 -28.83 -19.74
C SER A 718 15.64 -30.05 -19.93
N GLU A 719 15.78 -30.51 -21.17
CA GLU A 719 16.74 -31.58 -21.51
C GLU A 719 18.20 -31.16 -21.22
N ALA A 720 18.51 -29.87 -21.44
CA ALA A 720 19.83 -29.31 -21.14
C ALA A 720 20.15 -29.38 -19.64
N LEU A 721 19.18 -29.01 -18.80
CA LEU A 721 19.33 -29.12 -17.34
C LEU A 721 19.46 -30.59 -16.90
N ALA A 722 18.63 -31.49 -17.44
CA ALA A 722 18.67 -32.91 -17.13
C ALA A 722 20.04 -33.51 -17.39
N LYS A 723 20.57 -33.25 -18.58
CA LYS A 723 21.89 -33.70 -19.01
C LYS A 723 23.01 -33.12 -18.13
N LEU A 724 22.95 -31.81 -17.84
CA LEU A 724 23.92 -31.11 -17.00
C LEU A 724 24.01 -31.72 -15.61
N LEU A 725 22.86 -32.00 -14.99
CA LEU A 725 22.80 -32.58 -13.64
C LEU A 725 23.32 -34.02 -13.61
N GLU A 726 22.91 -34.85 -14.57
CA GLU A 726 23.29 -36.26 -14.67
C GLU A 726 24.81 -36.41 -14.93
N GLU A 727 25.35 -35.72 -15.92
CA GLU A 727 26.76 -35.84 -16.33
C GLU A 727 27.71 -35.38 -15.23
N ASN A 728 27.29 -34.46 -14.37
CA ASN A 728 28.14 -33.91 -13.31
C ASN A 728 27.82 -34.42 -11.90
N GLY A 729 26.81 -35.30 -11.76
CA GLY A 729 26.40 -35.85 -10.47
C GLY A 729 25.81 -34.79 -9.50
N TRP A 730 25.02 -33.86 -10.02
CA TRP A 730 24.33 -32.81 -9.25
C TRP A 730 22.85 -33.12 -9.15
N THR A 731 22.22 -32.54 -8.12
CA THR A 731 20.76 -32.53 -7.94
C THR A 731 20.26 -31.10 -7.77
N LEU A 732 19.00 -30.86 -8.08
CA LEU A 732 18.33 -29.58 -7.89
C LEU A 732 17.14 -29.74 -6.96
N GLU A 733 17.05 -28.89 -5.93
CA GLU A 733 15.88 -28.77 -5.08
C GLU A 733 15.15 -27.47 -5.36
N PHE A 734 13.85 -27.57 -5.70
CA PHE A 734 13.00 -26.45 -5.97
C PHE A 734 12.16 -26.09 -4.74
N LYS A 735 12.22 -24.84 -4.28
CA LYS A 735 11.53 -24.33 -3.12
C LYS A 735 10.62 -23.18 -3.52
N LEU A 736 9.32 -23.43 -3.54
CA LEU A 736 8.34 -22.37 -3.71
C LEU A 736 8.26 -21.49 -2.47
N HIS A 737 8.01 -20.20 -2.69
CA HIS A 737 7.66 -19.31 -1.60
C HIS A 737 6.39 -19.84 -0.88
N PRO A 738 6.28 -19.76 0.45
CA PRO A 738 5.16 -20.33 1.23
C PRO A 738 3.77 -19.94 0.70
N ILE A 739 3.61 -18.75 0.15
CA ILE A 739 2.33 -18.27 -0.40
C ILE A 739 1.88 -19.08 -1.65
N PHE A 740 2.82 -19.64 -2.40
CA PHE A 740 2.56 -20.49 -3.56
C PHE A 740 2.65 -21.99 -3.25
N ALA A 741 2.94 -22.37 -2.00
CA ALA A 741 3.02 -23.76 -1.60
C ALA A 741 1.77 -24.60 -1.93
N PRO A 742 0.51 -24.05 -1.88
CA PRO A 742 -0.69 -24.77 -2.31
C PRO A 742 -0.69 -25.15 -3.81
N TYR A 743 0.13 -24.49 -4.64
CA TYR A 743 0.22 -24.73 -6.09
C TYR A 743 1.42 -25.57 -6.50
N LYS A 744 2.05 -26.21 -5.53
CA LYS A 744 3.15 -27.16 -5.77
C LYS A 744 2.79 -28.22 -6.84
N ASP A 745 1.58 -28.75 -6.77
CA ASP A 745 1.09 -29.80 -7.67
C ASP A 745 0.77 -29.30 -9.08
N CYS A 746 0.86 -27.98 -9.33
CA CYS A 746 0.77 -27.46 -10.70
C CYS A 746 2.07 -27.66 -11.49
N PHE A 747 3.20 -27.90 -10.78
CA PHE A 747 4.46 -28.19 -11.45
C PHE A 747 4.60 -29.69 -11.75
N GLU A 748 4.78 -30.01 -13.02
CA GLU A 748 5.11 -31.34 -13.48
C GLU A 748 6.63 -31.45 -13.60
N ILE A 749 7.29 -32.20 -12.72
CA ILE A 749 8.75 -32.41 -12.73
C ILE A 749 9.01 -33.83 -13.21
N GLN A 750 9.60 -34.00 -14.39
CA GLN A 750 9.87 -35.29 -15.01
C GLN A 750 11.30 -35.78 -14.73
N ASN A 751 12.22 -34.86 -14.39
CA ASN A 751 13.63 -35.19 -14.18
C ASN A 751 13.83 -35.78 -12.77
N PRO A 752 14.36 -37.03 -12.63
CA PRO A 752 14.59 -37.66 -11.30
C PRO A 752 15.67 -36.97 -10.45
N SER A 753 16.55 -36.17 -11.05
CA SER A 753 17.56 -35.37 -10.34
C SER A 753 17.02 -34.07 -9.78
N ILE A 754 15.72 -33.76 -9.99
CA ILE A 754 15.06 -32.57 -9.50
C ILE A 754 13.94 -32.96 -8.54
N GLY A 755 13.92 -32.35 -7.37
CA GLY A 755 12.89 -32.54 -6.35
C GLY A 755 12.48 -31.24 -5.70
N PHE A 756 11.41 -31.30 -4.91
CA PHE A 756 11.08 -30.18 -4.03
C PHE A 756 11.96 -30.19 -2.78
N ALA A 757 12.38 -29.03 -2.32
CA ALA A 757 13.17 -28.88 -1.12
C ALA A 757 12.44 -29.42 0.12
N ASP A 758 13.11 -30.23 0.93
CA ASP A 758 12.56 -30.91 2.10
C ASP A 758 13.34 -30.54 3.38
N GLY A 759 13.28 -29.24 3.76
CA GLY A 759 13.77 -28.76 5.04
C GLY A 759 15.29 -28.85 5.29
N ARG A 760 16.08 -29.04 4.23
CA ARG A 760 17.55 -29.05 4.29
C ARG A 760 18.08 -27.68 4.75
N SER A 761 19.18 -27.68 5.51
CA SER A 761 19.86 -26.46 5.94
C SER A 761 20.55 -25.74 4.77
N THR A 762 20.56 -24.40 4.78
CA THR A 762 21.15 -23.55 3.72
C THR A 762 22.64 -23.84 3.48
N ASP A 763 23.38 -24.24 4.52
CA ASP A 763 24.80 -24.53 4.45
C ASP A 763 25.15 -25.82 3.68
N GLU A 764 24.15 -26.68 3.41
CA GLU A 764 24.32 -27.91 2.62
C GLU A 764 24.26 -27.67 1.09
N TYR A 765 23.72 -26.54 0.65
CA TYR A 765 23.64 -26.20 -0.78
C TYR A 765 24.93 -25.53 -1.25
N LYS A 766 25.36 -25.82 -2.48
CA LYS A 766 26.55 -25.24 -3.11
C LYS A 766 26.22 -24.08 -4.05
N ILE A 767 25.11 -24.19 -4.78
CA ILE A 767 24.64 -23.19 -5.74
C ILE A 767 23.24 -22.75 -5.34
N PHE A 768 22.99 -21.46 -5.45
CA PHE A 768 21.70 -20.84 -5.19
C PHE A 768 21.18 -20.14 -6.45
N ILE A 769 20.00 -20.55 -6.92
CA ILE A 769 19.28 -19.87 -7.99
C ILE A 769 18.13 -19.09 -7.36
N THR A 770 18.06 -17.81 -7.62
CA THR A 770 17.04 -16.92 -7.08
C THR A 770 16.74 -15.77 -8.03
N ASP A 771 15.96 -14.84 -7.59
CA ASP A 771 15.58 -13.62 -8.31
C ASP A 771 15.93 -12.37 -7.49
N PHE A 772 14.97 -11.50 -7.21
CA PHE A 772 15.12 -10.33 -6.34
C PHE A 772 14.91 -10.64 -4.85
N SER A 773 15.03 -11.88 -4.43
CA SER A 773 14.86 -12.29 -3.03
C SER A 773 16.02 -11.85 -2.14
N SER A 774 15.72 -11.22 -1.01
CA SER A 774 16.74 -10.92 0.02
C SER A 774 17.36 -12.17 0.64
N PHE A 775 16.81 -13.36 0.41
CA PHE A 775 17.40 -14.64 0.81
C PHE A 775 18.77 -14.90 0.15
N VAL A 776 19.09 -14.19 -0.95
CA VAL A 776 20.40 -14.22 -1.60
C VAL A 776 21.54 -13.91 -0.61
N TYR A 777 21.32 -13.02 0.34
CA TYR A 777 22.37 -12.62 1.29
C TYR A 777 22.77 -13.70 2.29
N ASP A 778 21.89 -14.66 2.59
CA ASP A 778 22.24 -15.80 3.42
C ASP A 778 23.24 -16.73 2.69
N PHE A 779 23.13 -16.85 1.36
CA PHE A 779 24.09 -17.58 0.54
C PHE A 779 25.39 -16.80 0.30
N VAL A 780 25.30 -15.48 0.14
CA VAL A 780 26.46 -14.58 0.09
C VAL A 780 27.25 -14.65 1.40
N TYR A 781 26.59 -14.70 2.56
CA TYR A 781 27.24 -14.88 3.86
C TYR A 781 28.01 -16.19 3.93
N LEU A 782 27.48 -17.26 3.33
CA LEU A 782 28.13 -18.57 3.24
C LEU A 782 29.17 -18.69 2.11
N ASN A 783 29.42 -17.64 1.33
CA ASN A 783 30.27 -17.64 0.11
C ASN A 783 29.81 -18.70 -0.92
N ARG A 784 28.51 -18.89 -1.10
CA ARG A 784 27.96 -19.82 -2.10
C ARG A 784 27.82 -19.11 -3.45
N ALA A 785 27.88 -19.90 -4.52
CA ALA A 785 27.62 -19.39 -5.85
C ALA A 785 26.14 -19.03 -6.03
N VAL A 786 25.87 -17.88 -6.62
CA VAL A 786 24.52 -17.36 -6.91
C VAL A 786 24.31 -17.26 -8.42
N VAL A 787 23.12 -17.56 -8.89
CA VAL A 787 22.65 -17.26 -10.25
C VAL A 787 21.27 -16.60 -10.12
N TYR A 788 21.06 -15.50 -10.83
CA TYR A 788 19.76 -14.84 -10.85
C TYR A 788 18.93 -15.31 -12.04
N PHE A 789 17.70 -15.72 -11.78
CA PHE A 789 16.72 -16.07 -12.81
C PHE A 789 15.49 -15.18 -12.72
N MET A 790 15.33 -14.30 -13.69
CA MET A 790 14.27 -13.30 -13.78
C MET A 790 13.45 -13.48 -15.06
N PRO A 791 12.62 -14.55 -15.15
CA PRO A 791 11.82 -14.81 -16.35
C PRO A 791 10.78 -13.72 -16.64
N ASP A 792 10.41 -12.97 -15.62
CA ASP A 792 9.44 -11.87 -15.59
C ASP A 792 10.12 -10.52 -15.24
N LEU A 793 11.35 -10.32 -15.68
CA LEU A 793 12.10 -9.06 -15.42
C LEU A 793 11.34 -7.82 -15.91
N ARG A 794 10.56 -7.98 -16.96
CA ARG A 794 9.71 -6.95 -17.52
C ARG A 794 8.64 -6.48 -16.52
N GLU A 795 7.95 -7.43 -15.89
CA GLU A 795 6.94 -7.20 -14.86
C GLU A 795 7.55 -6.57 -13.60
N PHE A 796 8.76 -7.02 -13.26
CA PHE A 796 9.51 -6.43 -12.14
C PHE A 796 9.84 -4.96 -12.40
N LYS A 797 10.45 -4.65 -13.55
CA LYS A 797 10.77 -3.26 -13.97
C LYS A 797 9.54 -2.38 -14.11
N ALA A 798 8.38 -3.00 -14.24
CA ALA A 798 7.08 -2.35 -14.23
C ALA A 798 6.62 -1.86 -12.86
N GLY A 799 7.23 -2.32 -11.80
CA GLY A 799 6.76 -2.05 -10.45
C GLY A 799 5.60 -2.94 -10.02
N MET A 800 5.33 -4.05 -10.71
CA MET A 800 4.24 -4.97 -10.34
C MET A 800 4.45 -5.64 -8.98
N ASN A 801 5.64 -5.48 -8.37
CA ASN A 801 5.97 -5.92 -7.01
C ASN A 801 6.02 -4.76 -5.99
N ASP A 802 5.44 -3.59 -6.27
CA ASP A 802 5.53 -2.34 -5.50
C ASP A 802 6.88 -1.62 -5.58
N TYR A 803 7.86 -2.15 -6.26
CA TYR A 803 9.16 -1.54 -6.53
C TYR A 803 9.70 -2.07 -7.85
N ARG A 804 10.60 -1.34 -8.47
CA ARG A 804 11.18 -1.61 -9.81
C ARG A 804 12.68 -1.72 -9.80
N GLU A 805 13.27 -1.28 -8.71
CA GLU A 805 14.71 -1.19 -8.55
C GLU A 805 15.15 -1.92 -7.28
N LEU A 806 16.38 -2.32 -7.30
CA LEU A 806 17.04 -2.93 -6.16
C LEU A 806 18.10 -1.96 -5.64
N ASP A 807 18.30 -1.94 -4.33
CA ASP A 807 19.40 -1.19 -3.72
C ASP A 807 20.75 -1.65 -4.27
N ILE A 808 20.90 -2.97 -4.47
CA ILE A 808 22.02 -3.54 -5.21
C ILE A 808 21.49 -4.01 -6.57
N PRO A 809 21.68 -3.26 -7.66
CA PRO A 809 21.30 -3.69 -9.00
C PRO A 809 21.98 -5.02 -9.38
N PHE A 810 21.34 -5.82 -10.24
CA PHE A 810 21.88 -7.11 -10.66
C PHE A 810 23.30 -7.03 -11.24
N GLU A 811 23.63 -5.93 -11.90
CA GLU A 811 24.99 -5.68 -12.46
C GLU A 811 26.07 -5.62 -11.37
N ASN A 812 25.68 -5.19 -10.16
CA ASN A 812 26.51 -5.16 -8.97
C ASN A 812 26.24 -6.33 -8.01
N GLY A 813 25.37 -7.25 -8.41
CA GLY A 813 24.96 -8.42 -7.65
C GLY A 813 26.05 -9.49 -7.52
N PHE A 814 25.62 -10.65 -7.04
CA PHE A 814 26.52 -11.75 -6.62
C PHE A 814 26.49 -12.94 -7.56
N GLY A 815 25.87 -12.79 -8.71
CA GLY A 815 25.75 -13.83 -9.73
C GLY A 815 25.29 -13.26 -11.07
N GLU A 816 25.28 -14.12 -12.08
CA GLU A 816 24.85 -13.77 -13.43
C GLU A 816 23.32 -13.64 -13.49
N LEU A 817 22.81 -12.61 -14.16
CA LEU A 817 21.38 -12.42 -14.43
C LEU A 817 20.98 -13.15 -15.71
N THR A 818 19.96 -13.99 -15.62
CA THR A 818 19.40 -14.76 -16.73
C THR A 818 17.89 -14.58 -16.84
N GLN A 819 17.33 -14.62 -18.03
CA GLN A 819 15.90 -14.42 -18.29
C GLN A 819 15.27 -15.60 -19.06
N SER A 820 16.10 -16.43 -19.64
CA SER A 820 15.65 -17.63 -20.38
C SER A 820 16.24 -18.90 -19.79
N GLN A 821 15.59 -20.03 -20.07
CA GLN A 821 16.05 -21.35 -19.68
C GLN A 821 17.47 -21.65 -20.21
N SER A 822 17.78 -21.29 -21.45
CA SER A 822 19.08 -21.53 -22.06
C SER A 822 20.20 -20.73 -21.40
N GLU A 823 19.97 -19.45 -21.11
CA GLU A 823 20.93 -18.62 -20.35
C GLU A 823 21.19 -19.18 -18.96
N LEU A 824 20.12 -19.61 -18.27
CA LEU A 824 20.23 -20.17 -16.93
C LEU A 824 21.03 -21.48 -16.92
N CYS A 825 20.79 -22.39 -17.85
CA CYS A 825 21.55 -23.64 -17.95
C CYS A 825 23.05 -23.35 -18.21
N LEU A 826 23.37 -22.40 -19.10
CA LEU A 826 24.76 -22.01 -19.35
C LEU A 826 25.44 -21.34 -18.14
N ALA A 827 24.70 -20.55 -17.39
CA ALA A 827 25.24 -19.95 -16.16
C ALA A 827 25.53 -21.02 -15.07
N ILE A 828 24.62 -21.99 -14.92
CA ILE A 828 24.81 -23.12 -13.99
C ILE A 828 26.02 -23.97 -14.44
N GLU A 829 26.14 -24.26 -15.73
CA GLU A 829 27.27 -25.02 -16.28
C GLU A 829 28.60 -24.39 -15.91
N ARG A 830 28.77 -23.08 -16.14
CA ARG A 830 30.00 -22.35 -15.75
C ARG A 830 30.33 -22.47 -14.26
N VAL A 831 29.30 -22.41 -13.40
CA VAL A 831 29.51 -22.56 -11.95
C VAL A 831 29.88 -24.00 -11.59
N ILE A 832 29.26 -25.00 -12.22
CA ILE A 832 29.62 -26.42 -12.02
C ILE A 832 31.03 -26.72 -12.48
N GLU A 833 31.44 -26.20 -13.63
CA GLU A 833 32.83 -26.30 -14.15
C GLU A 833 33.87 -25.66 -13.18
N ASN A 834 33.44 -24.65 -12.42
CA ASN A 834 34.23 -24.07 -11.32
C ASN A 834 34.02 -24.78 -9.98
N ASN A 835 33.75 -26.09 -9.96
CA ASN A 835 33.48 -26.90 -8.76
C ASN A 835 32.32 -26.42 -7.88
N GLY A 836 31.37 -25.68 -8.42
CA GLY A 836 30.24 -25.11 -7.70
C GLY A 836 30.60 -23.89 -6.83
N GLU A 837 31.77 -23.30 -7.03
CA GLU A 837 32.20 -22.07 -6.38
C GLU A 837 31.83 -20.85 -7.24
N ALA A 838 31.59 -19.72 -6.57
CA ALA A 838 31.35 -18.46 -7.27
C ALA A 838 32.51 -18.07 -8.19
N ILE A 839 32.22 -17.47 -9.32
CA ILE A 839 33.18 -17.04 -10.33
C ILE A 839 33.48 -15.55 -10.12
N SER A 840 34.69 -15.09 -10.47
CA SER A 840 35.03 -13.66 -10.52
C SER A 840 34.09 -12.93 -11.53
N PRO A 841 33.56 -11.73 -11.21
CA PRO A 841 33.84 -10.89 -10.03
C PRO A 841 32.90 -11.18 -8.82
N TYR A 842 32.01 -12.14 -8.93
CA TYR A 842 30.98 -12.43 -7.92
C TYR A 842 31.59 -13.00 -6.62
N LYS A 843 32.69 -13.76 -6.75
CA LYS A 843 33.43 -14.35 -5.62
C LYS A 843 33.96 -13.23 -4.71
N GLU A 844 34.66 -12.29 -5.26
CA GLU A 844 35.27 -11.18 -4.52
C GLU A 844 34.20 -10.27 -3.89
N ARG A 845 33.07 -10.07 -4.58
CA ARG A 845 31.95 -9.33 -4.02
C ARG A 845 31.36 -10.02 -2.80
N SER A 846 31.14 -11.34 -2.85
CA SER A 846 30.58 -12.11 -1.74
C SER A 846 31.52 -12.19 -0.53
N GLU A 847 32.83 -12.37 -0.77
CA GLU A 847 33.82 -12.49 0.30
C GLU A 847 33.95 -11.20 1.12
N ASN A 848 33.80 -10.04 0.49
CA ASN A 848 34.01 -8.73 1.10
C ASN A 848 32.68 -7.98 1.44
N PHE A 849 31.53 -8.63 1.35
CA PHE A 849 30.25 -7.94 1.50
C PHE A 849 29.91 -7.63 2.96
N PHE A 850 30.07 -8.58 3.88
CA PHE A 850 29.72 -8.42 5.29
C PHE A 850 30.91 -7.86 6.10
N PHE A 851 30.62 -7.10 7.18
CA PHE A 851 31.65 -6.53 8.07
C PHE A 851 32.63 -7.59 8.59
N ASP A 852 32.07 -8.67 9.13
CA ASP A 852 32.81 -9.82 9.66
C ASP A 852 31.91 -11.06 9.64
N LYS A 853 32.46 -12.21 9.99
CA LYS A 853 31.76 -13.49 10.03
C LYS A 853 31.88 -14.19 11.39
N ASP A 854 32.05 -13.41 12.46
CA ASP A 854 31.99 -13.89 13.84
C ASP A 854 30.58 -14.24 14.31
N ARG A 855 30.42 -14.64 15.58
CA ARG A 855 29.11 -15.02 16.17
C ARG A 855 28.74 -14.13 17.35
N ASN A 856 29.05 -12.84 17.29
CA ASN A 856 28.85 -11.90 18.39
C ASN A 856 27.86 -10.78 18.03
N SER A 857 26.94 -11.02 17.10
CA SER A 857 25.98 -10.00 16.66
C SER A 857 25.01 -9.62 17.77
N CYS A 858 24.45 -10.62 18.47
CA CYS A 858 23.52 -10.36 19.57
C CYS A 858 24.16 -9.56 20.70
N ASP A 859 25.43 -9.84 21.06
CA ASP A 859 26.18 -9.07 22.07
C ASP A 859 26.37 -7.61 21.65
N ARG A 860 26.78 -7.37 20.38
CA ARG A 860 26.97 -6.01 19.86
C ARG A 860 25.66 -5.24 19.83
N ILE A 861 24.58 -5.87 19.39
CA ILE A 861 23.25 -5.27 19.36
C ILE A 861 22.80 -4.95 20.79
N TYR A 862 22.91 -5.88 21.72
CA TYR A 862 22.57 -5.65 23.12
C TYR A 862 23.32 -4.45 23.69
N ASN A 863 24.65 -4.40 23.53
CA ASN A 863 25.47 -3.30 24.04
C ASN A 863 25.06 -1.95 23.44
N ALA A 864 24.87 -1.88 22.13
CA ALA A 864 24.40 -0.66 21.45
C ALA A 864 23.00 -0.21 21.88
N ILE A 865 22.13 -1.16 22.20
CA ILE A 865 20.77 -0.85 22.65
C ILE A 865 20.76 -0.48 24.13
N ALA A 866 21.60 -1.12 24.97
CA ALA A 866 21.60 -0.92 26.44
C ALA A 866 22.17 0.45 26.84
N GLU A 867 23.09 1.03 26.05
CA GLU A 867 23.58 2.42 26.20
C GLU A 867 22.46 3.44 25.99
#